data_dc4d9057ec5a961b0dadaf631918b5bf
#
_entry.id   dc4d9057ec5a961b0dadaf631918b5bf
#
_cell.length_a   1.000
_cell.length_b   1.000
_cell.length_c   1.000
_cell.angle_alpha   90.00
_cell.angle_beta   90.00
_cell.angle_gamma   90.00
#
_symmetry.space_group_name_H-M   'P 1'
#
loop_
_entity.id
_entity.type
_entity.pdbx_description
1 polymer ?
#
loop_
_entity_poly.entity_id
_entity_poly.type
_entity_poly.pdbx_seq_one_letter_code
_entity_poly.pdbx_strand_id
1 'polypeptide(L)'
;MDKATIQAHKISDEEYEEILKILGREPNLLELGIFSAMWSEHCSYKSSKKYLNGFPTKAPWVIQGPGENAGVIDVGDGVAAVFKMESHNHPSFIEPFQGAATGVGGILRDVFTMGARVVANMNSLRFGEIRGEGELAKKHRYLLKGSVAGIGHYGNCMGIPTIGGETTFDPSFNGNILINAFALGLCKSDEIFYGKAEGVGNPVIYVGSKTGRDGLGGAVMASDSFNDENKSLRPTVQVGDPFAEKLLMEACLELFKKDYIIGIQDMGAAGLTSSSFEMAGRSGSGMKMYLDRVPMREVGMTPYELMLSESQERMLICAKKGYEQKVLEIFRKWDLDAEIIGEVTSSGVMQLYWHDELAGEIPIGPLSEAAPVLDRPVARPKYLDEIANLKIPNSVDNKSAFFKLLKEPEVLNKSFIYDQYDANIQTNTIKQPGCLGAASIRVKGTKKAVSMAAQCDPRANFVDPKIGAARAVAAAGRKVAMSGAVPLAITDCLNYGNPQNPEVMWQFKEGCEGIKEACCELNTPVVSGNVSLYNDTDGVSVYPTPAIVTVGVNEDANLNLKSTFLSEGRAIYLLGDTSGEFAASLYAKSLFNVVGGKLKEVDYKAERAIWELVIEANKEQILEFANSVGVGGLAITLAKMASISNIGASCEVKFKEPNFIFDESFSRAVVGVKDEAKFEALAAKFGVKFEKIGVSGGKRFKLNDIDESLEDVREIYLKEFAKIVKKED
;
A
#
# COMPACT_ATOMS: atom_id res chain seq x y z
N MET A 1 -8.36 4.56 39.68
CA MET A 1 -8.81 5.40 38.56
C MET A 1 -10.29 5.18 38.30
N ASP A 2 -11.06 6.19 37.87
CA ASP A 2 -12.50 6.00 37.64
C ASP A 2 -12.77 5.27 36.30
N LYS A 3 -13.90 4.56 36.24
CA LYS A 3 -14.28 3.73 35.10
C LYS A 3 -14.52 4.54 33.83
N ALA A 4 -14.98 5.76 33.94
CA ALA A 4 -15.22 6.63 32.77
C ALA A 4 -13.91 7.00 32.09
N THR A 5 -12.87 7.31 32.85
CA THR A 5 -11.52 7.59 32.32
C THR A 5 -10.93 6.37 31.63
N ILE A 6 -11.06 5.18 32.17
CA ILE A 6 -10.58 3.92 31.54
C ILE A 6 -11.29 3.67 30.23
N GLN A 7 -12.62 3.80 30.22
CA GLN A 7 -13.42 3.63 28.99
C GLN A 7 -13.12 4.67 27.92
N ALA A 8 -12.87 5.93 28.31
CA ALA A 8 -12.45 6.98 27.37
C ALA A 8 -11.13 6.67 26.67
N HIS A 9 -10.25 5.89 27.31
CA HIS A 9 -9.01 5.40 26.75
C HIS A 9 -9.17 4.08 25.96
N LYS A 10 -10.39 3.59 25.75
CA LYS A 10 -10.70 2.33 25.03
C LYS A 10 -9.97 1.09 25.60
N ILE A 11 -9.68 1.09 26.87
CA ILE A 11 -9.12 -0.06 27.61
C ILE A 11 -10.27 -0.91 28.14
N SER A 12 -10.24 -2.23 27.88
CA SER A 12 -11.22 -3.17 28.45
C SER A 12 -10.96 -3.45 29.95
N ASP A 13 -11.95 -4.01 30.64
CA ASP A 13 -11.80 -4.37 32.04
C ASP A 13 -10.64 -5.41 32.22
N GLU A 14 -10.49 -6.38 31.28
CA GLU A 14 -9.41 -7.37 31.28
C GLU A 14 -8.04 -6.73 31.00
N GLU A 15 -7.97 -5.83 30.04
CA GLU A 15 -6.74 -5.08 29.75
C GLU A 15 -6.32 -4.22 30.93
N TYR A 16 -7.27 -3.60 31.64
CA TYR A 16 -6.98 -2.81 32.85
C TYR A 16 -6.44 -3.67 33.99
N GLU A 17 -7.03 -4.87 34.22
CA GLU A 17 -6.50 -5.82 35.21
C GLU A 17 -5.05 -6.24 34.87
N GLU A 18 -4.73 -6.41 33.60
CA GLU A 18 -3.36 -6.74 33.18
C GLU A 18 -2.40 -5.56 33.41
N ILE A 19 -2.83 -4.32 33.15
CA ILE A 19 -2.06 -3.11 33.47
C ILE A 19 -1.74 -3.04 34.96
N LEU A 20 -2.71 -3.32 35.82
CA LEU A 20 -2.50 -3.36 37.30
C LEU A 20 -1.44 -4.41 37.68
N LYS A 21 -1.45 -5.58 37.07
CA LYS A 21 -0.43 -6.63 37.31
C LYS A 21 0.96 -6.20 36.85
N ILE A 22 1.05 -5.62 35.65
CA ILE A 22 2.32 -5.15 35.07
C ILE A 22 2.96 -4.05 35.93
N LEU A 23 2.16 -3.09 36.36
CA LEU A 23 2.65 -1.97 37.17
C LEU A 23 2.77 -2.28 38.66
N GLY A 24 2.03 -3.27 39.17
CA GLY A 24 1.91 -3.55 40.59
C GLY A 24 1.20 -2.44 41.41
N ARG A 25 0.59 -1.49 40.71
CA ARG A 25 -0.13 -0.32 41.26
C ARG A 25 -1.11 0.23 40.22
N GLU A 26 -1.96 1.17 40.63
CA GLU A 26 -2.77 1.91 39.65
C GLU A 26 -1.89 2.77 38.75
N PRO A 27 -2.20 2.82 37.40
CA PRO A 27 -1.58 3.76 36.51
C PRO A 27 -2.00 5.20 36.82
N ASN A 28 -1.15 6.16 36.56
CA ASN A 28 -1.57 7.55 36.43
C ASN A 28 -2.12 7.80 35.01
N LEU A 29 -2.59 9.03 34.73
CA LEU A 29 -3.21 9.37 33.42
C LEU A 29 -2.23 9.23 32.24
N LEU A 30 -0.98 9.64 32.43
CA LEU A 30 0.07 9.51 31.42
C LEU A 30 0.33 8.05 31.08
N GLU A 31 0.48 7.21 32.07
CA GLU A 31 0.73 5.77 31.90
C GLU A 31 -0.46 5.07 31.24
N LEU A 32 -1.69 5.39 31.67
CA LEU A 32 -2.89 4.85 31.03
C LEU A 32 -2.98 5.24 29.54
N GLY A 33 -2.65 6.50 29.21
CA GLY A 33 -2.61 6.97 27.82
C GLY A 33 -1.57 6.21 26.97
N ILE A 34 -0.39 5.94 27.54
CA ILE A 34 0.67 5.15 26.89
C ILE A 34 0.20 3.72 26.62
N PHE A 35 -0.41 3.03 27.61
CA PHE A 35 -0.99 1.71 27.40
C PHE A 35 -2.09 1.72 26.35
N SER A 36 -2.99 2.71 26.39
CA SER A 36 -4.08 2.88 25.42
C SER A 36 -3.55 2.98 23.99
N ALA A 37 -2.54 3.79 23.78
CA ALA A 37 -1.93 3.98 22.45
C ALA A 37 -1.21 2.71 21.97
N MET A 38 -0.32 2.14 22.79
CA MET A 38 0.48 0.96 22.44
C MET A 38 -0.37 -0.31 22.28
N TRP A 39 -1.46 -0.45 23.06
CA TRP A 39 -2.37 -1.59 22.96
C TRP A 39 -3.59 -1.33 22.07
N SER A 40 -3.61 -0.20 21.36
CA SER A 40 -4.61 0.02 20.30
C SER A 40 -4.49 -1.07 19.22
N GLU A 41 -5.56 -1.34 18.49
CA GLU A 41 -5.51 -2.31 17.37
C GLU A 41 -4.47 -1.90 16.33
N HIS A 42 -4.35 -0.60 16.07
CA HIS A 42 -3.44 -0.05 15.07
C HIS A 42 -1.96 -0.28 15.42
N CYS A 43 -1.54 -0.11 16.70
CA CYS A 43 -0.15 -0.29 17.12
C CYS A 43 0.19 -1.75 17.45
N SER A 44 -0.73 -2.50 18.06
CA SER A 44 -0.44 -3.84 18.59
C SER A 44 -0.83 -4.99 17.67
N TYR A 45 -1.68 -4.75 16.65
CA TYR A 45 -2.25 -5.79 15.81
C TYR A 45 -2.93 -6.92 16.62
N LYS A 46 -3.52 -6.59 17.77
CA LYS A 46 -4.00 -7.57 18.75
C LYS A 46 -5.02 -8.57 18.21
N SER A 47 -5.83 -8.20 17.22
CA SER A 47 -6.81 -9.10 16.60
C SER A 47 -6.25 -9.86 15.38
N SER A 48 -5.16 -9.39 14.77
CA SER A 48 -4.67 -9.89 13.46
C SER A 48 -3.35 -10.66 13.56
N LYS A 49 -2.48 -10.36 14.54
CA LYS A 49 -1.11 -10.87 14.68
C LYS A 49 -0.99 -12.39 14.52
N LYS A 50 -1.95 -13.18 15.05
CA LYS A 50 -1.92 -14.64 14.94
C LYS A 50 -2.02 -15.16 13.50
N TYR A 51 -2.69 -14.42 12.61
CA TYR A 51 -2.82 -14.80 11.19
C TYR A 51 -1.62 -14.33 10.38
N LEU A 52 -1.07 -13.15 10.70
CA LEU A 52 0.12 -12.60 10.05
C LEU A 52 1.37 -13.46 10.28
N ASN A 53 1.50 -14.06 11.46
CA ASN A 53 2.61 -14.97 11.80
C ASN A 53 2.71 -16.21 10.86
N GLY A 54 1.68 -16.47 10.06
CA GLY A 54 1.67 -17.55 9.07
C GLY A 54 2.31 -17.21 7.74
N PHE A 55 2.64 -15.95 7.47
CA PHE A 55 3.17 -15.53 6.17
C PHE A 55 4.60 -16.05 5.93
N PRO A 56 4.95 -16.43 4.68
CA PRO A 56 6.34 -16.69 4.31
C PRO A 56 7.08 -15.36 4.24
N THR A 57 8.13 -15.20 5.04
CA THR A 57 8.88 -13.93 5.18
C THR A 57 10.35 -14.05 4.79
N LYS A 58 10.79 -15.25 4.36
CA LYS A 58 12.20 -15.54 4.11
C LYS A 58 12.43 -16.01 2.68
N ALA A 59 13.49 -15.49 2.07
CA ALA A 59 14.07 -15.96 0.82
C ALA A 59 15.54 -15.53 0.78
N PRO A 60 16.39 -16.11 -0.11
CA PRO A 60 17.80 -15.73 -0.19
C PRO A 60 18.08 -14.23 -0.43
N TRP A 61 17.15 -13.55 -1.07
CA TRP A 61 17.24 -12.11 -1.35
C TRP A 61 16.58 -11.23 -0.30
N VAL A 62 15.95 -11.76 0.73
CA VAL A 62 15.37 -10.97 1.82
C VAL A 62 16.45 -10.64 2.84
N ILE A 63 16.77 -9.36 2.97
CA ILE A 63 17.72 -8.85 3.98
C ILE A 63 16.98 -8.60 5.29
N GLN A 64 15.80 -7.95 5.22
CA GLN A 64 14.94 -7.66 6.37
C GLN A 64 13.48 -7.98 6.03
N GLY A 65 12.89 -8.88 6.80
CA GLY A 65 11.45 -9.16 6.79
C GLY A 65 10.67 -8.24 7.74
N PRO A 66 9.40 -8.59 8.08
CA PRO A 66 8.59 -7.80 9.01
C PRO A 66 9.24 -7.68 10.40
N GLY A 67 8.99 -6.55 11.09
CA GLY A 67 9.50 -6.28 12.45
C GLY A 67 10.33 -5.00 12.57
N GLU A 68 10.68 -4.38 11.45
CA GLU A 68 11.28 -3.05 11.36
C GLU A 68 10.35 -2.10 10.58
N ASN A 69 10.77 -0.84 10.39
CA ASN A 69 9.95 0.18 9.73
C ASN A 69 9.52 -0.21 8.31
N ALA A 70 10.39 -0.88 7.57
CA ALA A 70 10.12 -1.37 6.21
C ALA A 70 10.82 -2.69 5.93
N GLY A 71 10.38 -3.40 4.89
CA GLY A 71 11.06 -4.58 4.38
C GLY A 71 12.22 -4.24 3.45
N VAL A 72 13.21 -5.11 3.39
CA VAL A 72 14.43 -4.89 2.61
C VAL A 72 14.77 -6.13 1.80
N ILE A 73 14.96 -5.95 0.49
CA ILE A 73 15.43 -7.00 -0.41
C ILE A 73 16.73 -6.60 -1.11
N ASP A 74 17.59 -7.58 -1.37
CA ASP A 74 18.77 -7.43 -2.22
C ASP A 74 18.33 -7.39 -3.70
N VAL A 75 18.69 -6.33 -4.41
CA VAL A 75 18.46 -6.20 -5.85
C VAL A 75 19.71 -6.51 -6.68
N GLY A 76 20.78 -6.91 -6.00
CA GLY A 76 22.10 -7.21 -6.58
C GLY A 76 22.98 -5.96 -6.77
N ASP A 77 24.21 -6.17 -7.19
CA ASP A 77 25.22 -5.13 -7.38
C ASP A 77 25.50 -4.28 -6.13
N GLY A 78 25.28 -4.87 -4.92
CA GLY A 78 25.44 -4.21 -3.64
C GLY A 78 24.36 -3.18 -3.31
N VAL A 79 23.22 -3.22 -4.00
CA VAL A 79 22.07 -2.33 -3.78
C VAL A 79 20.91 -3.10 -3.14
N ALA A 80 20.28 -2.47 -2.16
CA ALA A 80 19.06 -2.96 -1.53
C ALA A 80 17.87 -2.03 -1.85
N ALA A 81 16.68 -2.63 -2.00
CA ALA A 81 15.41 -1.92 -2.07
C ALA A 81 14.67 -2.04 -0.74
N VAL A 82 14.32 -0.90 -0.18
CA VAL A 82 13.56 -0.74 1.07
C VAL A 82 12.17 -0.27 0.72
N PHE A 83 11.12 -0.99 1.14
CA PHE A 83 9.76 -0.61 0.78
C PHE A 83 8.71 -1.08 1.78
N LYS A 84 7.63 -0.34 1.82
CA LYS A 84 6.44 -0.64 2.63
C LYS A 84 5.20 0.01 2.01
N MET A 85 4.04 -0.53 2.34
CA MET A 85 2.73 0.06 2.09
C MET A 85 1.98 0.21 3.40
N GLU A 86 1.29 1.35 3.57
CA GLU A 86 0.51 1.64 4.77
C GLU A 86 -0.79 2.37 4.44
N SER A 87 -1.80 2.20 5.30
CA SER A 87 -3.11 2.85 5.17
C SER A 87 -3.16 4.16 5.93
N HIS A 88 -3.89 5.13 5.35
CA HIS A 88 -4.26 6.38 6.01
C HIS A 88 -5.75 6.70 5.74
N ASN A 89 -6.63 5.71 5.98
CA ASN A 89 -8.03 5.72 5.58
C ASN A 89 -8.88 6.69 6.38
N HIS A 90 -8.94 6.51 7.70
CA HIS A 90 -9.79 7.29 8.60
C HIS A 90 -9.46 8.80 8.55
N PRO A 91 -8.21 9.23 8.68
CA PRO A 91 -7.87 10.65 8.54
C PRO A 91 -8.26 11.24 7.19
N SER A 92 -8.10 10.49 6.11
CA SER A 92 -8.42 10.95 4.75
C SER A 92 -9.93 11.05 4.50
N PHE A 93 -10.75 10.28 5.20
CA PHE A 93 -12.20 10.40 5.11
C PHE A 93 -12.72 11.63 5.84
N ILE A 94 -12.04 12.06 6.91
CA ILE A 94 -12.36 13.25 7.70
C ILE A 94 -11.86 14.52 7.01
N GLU A 95 -10.57 14.53 6.64
CA GLU A 95 -9.89 15.66 6.00
C GLU A 95 -8.99 15.14 4.85
N PRO A 96 -9.53 15.03 3.63
CA PRO A 96 -8.88 14.27 2.57
C PRO A 96 -7.53 14.82 2.15
N PHE A 97 -7.32 16.14 2.19
CA PHE A 97 -6.04 16.72 1.82
C PHE A 97 -4.95 16.39 2.85
N GLN A 98 -5.18 16.73 4.12
CA GLN A 98 -4.20 16.49 5.18
C GLN A 98 -4.03 15.00 5.47
N GLY A 99 -5.12 14.24 5.52
CA GLY A 99 -5.06 12.80 5.75
C GLY A 99 -4.24 12.07 4.69
N ALA A 100 -4.45 12.36 3.41
CA ALA A 100 -3.69 11.73 2.34
C ALA A 100 -2.24 12.26 2.27
N ALA A 101 -2.00 13.53 2.54
CA ALA A 101 -0.67 14.13 2.61
C ALA A 101 0.19 13.47 3.69
N THR A 102 -0.35 13.35 4.92
CA THR A 102 0.37 12.74 6.04
C THR A 102 0.54 11.22 5.87
N GLY A 103 -0.36 10.56 5.15
CA GLY A 103 -0.16 9.16 4.74
C GLY A 103 1.06 8.98 3.85
N VAL A 104 1.29 9.91 2.90
CA VAL A 104 2.53 9.92 2.10
C VAL A 104 3.73 10.21 2.99
N GLY A 105 3.69 11.23 3.84
CA GLY A 105 4.79 11.57 4.75
C GLY A 105 5.21 10.41 5.64
N GLY A 106 4.24 9.75 6.29
CA GLY A 106 4.51 8.60 7.17
C GLY A 106 5.24 7.48 6.47
N ILE A 107 4.76 7.07 5.27
CA ILE A 107 5.41 5.97 4.54
C ILE A 107 6.80 6.34 4.01
N LEU A 108 7.04 7.62 3.69
CA LEU A 108 8.38 8.08 3.31
C LEU A 108 9.36 7.96 4.48
N ARG A 109 8.92 8.38 5.69
CA ARG A 109 9.74 8.29 6.92
C ARG A 109 10.12 6.85 7.23
N ASP A 110 9.19 5.90 7.18
CA ASP A 110 9.49 4.48 7.36
C ASP A 110 10.64 4.01 6.48
N VAL A 111 10.63 4.41 5.20
CA VAL A 111 11.64 3.98 4.23
C VAL A 111 12.98 4.67 4.45
N PHE A 112 13.02 6.01 4.65
CA PHE A 112 14.31 6.66 4.81
C PHE A 112 14.92 6.45 6.20
N THR A 113 14.13 6.13 7.22
CA THR A 113 14.64 5.69 8.54
C THR A 113 15.55 4.48 8.44
N MET A 114 15.29 3.58 7.48
CA MET A 114 16.11 2.41 7.20
C MET A 114 17.42 2.73 6.43
N GLY A 115 17.73 4.00 6.19
CA GLY A 115 18.95 4.43 5.47
C GLY A 115 18.76 4.63 3.97
N ALA A 116 17.59 4.40 3.43
CA ALA A 116 17.35 4.44 2.00
C ALA A 116 16.90 5.84 1.52
N ARG A 117 17.47 6.29 0.40
CA ARG A 117 16.89 7.43 -0.32
C ARG A 117 15.61 6.98 -1.02
N VAL A 118 14.50 7.60 -0.69
CA VAL A 118 13.23 7.30 -1.35
C VAL A 118 13.28 7.76 -2.80
N VAL A 119 12.91 6.87 -3.73
CA VAL A 119 13.02 7.08 -5.18
C VAL A 119 11.72 6.83 -5.94
N ALA A 120 10.69 6.33 -5.27
CA ALA A 120 9.38 6.08 -5.88
C ALA A 120 8.26 6.06 -4.85
N ASN A 121 7.11 6.65 -5.23
CA ASN A 121 5.82 6.52 -4.56
C ASN A 121 4.81 5.86 -5.49
N MET A 122 3.85 5.15 -4.91
CA MET A 122 2.61 4.71 -5.52
C MET A 122 1.47 4.75 -4.50
N ASN A 123 0.22 4.65 -4.98
CA ASN A 123 -0.93 4.60 -4.09
C ASN A 123 -1.94 3.55 -4.57
N SER A 124 -2.66 2.92 -3.64
CA SER A 124 -3.84 2.13 -3.90
C SER A 124 -5.05 2.84 -3.29
N LEU A 125 -5.92 3.37 -4.13
CA LEU A 125 -7.00 4.28 -3.76
C LEU A 125 -8.37 3.66 -4.04
N ARG A 126 -9.29 3.79 -3.07
CA ARG A 126 -10.68 3.31 -3.20
C ARG A 126 -11.64 4.41 -2.80
N PHE A 127 -12.60 4.68 -3.70
CA PHE A 127 -13.65 5.67 -3.48
C PHE A 127 -15.01 5.06 -3.79
N GLY A 128 -16.05 5.65 -3.22
CA GLY A 128 -17.44 5.31 -3.55
C GLY A 128 -17.87 5.82 -4.93
N GLU A 129 -19.17 5.90 -5.15
CA GLU A 129 -19.76 6.34 -6.43
C GLU A 129 -19.47 7.83 -6.67
N ILE A 130 -18.87 8.13 -7.82
CA ILE A 130 -18.54 9.50 -8.24
C ILE A 130 -19.44 10.04 -9.37
N ARG A 131 -20.28 9.18 -9.97
CA ARG A 131 -21.23 9.56 -11.03
C ARG A 131 -22.52 10.12 -10.45
N GLY A 132 -23.21 10.92 -11.23
CA GLY A 132 -24.49 11.52 -10.84
C GLY A 132 -24.35 12.87 -10.15
N GLU A 133 -25.49 13.38 -9.67
CA GLU A 133 -25.63 14.75 -9.09
C GLU A 133 -26.03 14.72 -7.62
N GLY A 134 -26.22 13.52 -7.06
CA GLY A 134 -26.56 13.37 -5.64
C GLY A 134 -25.42 13.74 -4.70
N GLU A 135 -25.76 14.10 -3.47
CA GLU A 135 -24.81 14.56 -2.44
C GLU A 135 -23.69 13.53 -2.17
N LEU A 136 -24.00 12.25 -2.26
CA LEU A 136 -22.99 11.18 -2.09
C LEU A 136 -21.92 11.23 -3.19
N ALA A 137 -22.33 11.38 -4.45
CA ALA A 137 -21.39 11.49 -5.57
C ALA A 137 -20.54 12.75 -5.49
N LYS A 138 -21.15 13.90 -5.08
CA LYS A 138 -20.41 15.15 -4.80
C LYS A 138 -19.38 14.95 -3.70
N LYS A 139 -19.78 14.31 -2.59
CA LYS A 139 -18.87 13.98 -1.47
C LYS A 139 -17.68 13.17 -1.96
N HIS A 140 -17.90 12.12 -2.75
CA HIS A 140 -16.81 11.27 -3.23
C HIS A 140 -15.92 11.96 -4.28
N ARG A 141 -16.44 12.88 -5.10
CA ARG A 141 -15.61 13.76 -5.94
C ARG A 141 -14.75 14.70 -5.09
N TYR A 142 -15.32 15.28 -4.02
CA TYR A 142 -14.55 16.10 -3.06
C TYR A 142 -13.44 15.30 -2.38
N LEU A 143 -13.75 14.10 -1.86
CA LEU A 143 -12.78 13.20 -1.23
C LEU A 143 -11.65 12.81 -2.19
N LEU A 144 -11.99 12.47 -3.44
CA LEU A 144 -11.03 12.18 -4.49
C LEU A 144 -10.12 13.38 -4.80
N LYS A 145 -10.70 14.55 -5.05
CA LYS A 145 -9.96 15.79 -5.36
C LYS A 145 -9.00 16.14 -4.22
N GLY A 146 -9.48 16.11 -2.97
CA GLY A 146 -8.70 16.45 -1.79
C GLY A 146 -7.55 15.45 -1.56
N SER A 147 -7.84 14.14 -1.59
CA SER A 147 -6.82 13.11 -1.39
C SER A 147 -5.72 13.18 -2.45
N VAL A 148 -6.09 13.29 -3.72
CA VAL A 148 -5.12 13.38 -4.83
C VAL A 148 -4.27 14.65 -4.72
N ALA A 149 -4.87 15.79 -4.35
CA ALA A 149 -4.14 17.03 -4.13
C ALA A 149 -3.16 16.92 -2.94
N GLY A 150 -3.56 16.28 -1.85
CA GLY A 150 -2.69 16.03 -0.69
C GLY A 150 -1.50 15.14 -1.02
N ILE A 151 -1.73 14.02 -1.72
CA ILE A 151 -0.67 13.12 -2.21
C ILE A 151 0.32 13.89 -3.11
N GLY A 152 -0.21 14.64 -4.08
CA GLY A 152 0.61 15.44 -5.00
C GLY A 152 1.40 16.51 -4.29
N HIS A 153 0.77 17.27 -3.37
CA HIS A 153 1.42 18.31 -2.60
C HIS A 153 2.63 17.75 -1.82
N TYR A 154 2.42 16.66 -1.08
CA TYR A 154 3.48 16.10 -0.25
C TYR A 154 4.62 15.50 -1.08
N GLY A 155 4.31 14.61 -2.02
CA GLY A 155 5.32 13.95 -2.85
C GLY A 155 6.11 14.91 -3.72
N ASN A 156 5.45 15.89 -4.35
CA ASN A 156 6.10 16.89 -5.20
C ASN A 156 7.04 17.80 -4.40
N CYS A 157 6.62 18.25 -3.21
CA CYS A 157 7.45 19.08 -2.34
C CYS A 157 8.68 18.32 -1.81
N MET A 158 8.50 17.04 -1.46
CA MET A 158 9.60 16.15 -1.08
C MET A 158 10.59 15.88 -2.23
N GLY A 159 10.17 16.12 -3.47
CA GLY A 159 10.96 15.79 -4.66
C GLY A 159 11.08 14.29 -4.88
N ILE A 160 10.00 13.54 -4.62
CA ILE A 160 9.92 12.10 -4.81
C ILE A 160 8.84 11.80 -5.88
N PRO A 161 9.19 11.05 -6.94
CA PRO A 161 8.26 10.82 -8.03
C PRO A 161 7.14 9.86 -7.61
N THR A 162 5.89 10.21 -7.93
CA THR A 162 4.74 9.29 -7.84
C THR A 162 4.53 8.67 -9.22
N ILE A 163 4.88 7.39 -9.36
CA ILE A 163 5.10 6.74 -10.66
C ILE A 163 4.02 5.75 -11.07
N GLY A 164 3.07 5.46 -10.21
CA GLY A 164 2.03 4.48 -10.50
C GLY A 164 1.03 4.34 -9.37
N GLY A 165 0.34 3.21 -9.37
CA GLY A 165 -0.70 2.86 -8.40
C GLY A 165 -1.98 2.37 -9.07
N GLU A 166 -3.05 2.29 -8.29
CA GLU A 166 -4.37 1.92 -8.77
C GLU A 166 -5.46 2.77 -8.10
N THR A 167 -6.56 2.99 -8.81
CA THR A 167 -7.73 3.70 -8.27
C THR A 167 -8.99 3.02 -8.77
N THR A 168 -9.84 2.57 -7.85
CA THR A 168 -11.12 1.94 -8.17
C THR A 168 -12.28 2.61 -7.45
N PHE A 169 -13.49 2.36 -7.96
CA PHE A 169 -14.72 2.98 -7.50
C PHE A 169 -15.79 1.90 -7.32
N ASP A 170 -16.33 1.80 -6.10
CA ASP A 170 -17.40 0.86 -5.81
C ASP A 170 -18.30 1.42 -4.68
N PRO A 171 -19.62 1.22 -4.73
CA PRO A 171 -20.53 1.68 -3.67
C PRO A 171 -20.18 1.15 -2.27
N SER A 172 -19.44 0.04 -2.15
CA SER A 172 -18.99 -0.48 -0.85
C SER A 172 -18.05 0.49 -0.10
N PHE A 173 -17.44 1.46 -0.80
CA PHE A 173 -16.61 2.50 -0.22
C PHE A 173 -17.34 3.82 0.05
N ASN A 174 -18.69 3.85 -0.09
CA ASN A 174 -19.47 5.07 0.14
C ASN A 174 -19.38 5.57 1.59
N GLY A 175 -19.27 4.67 2.55
CA GLY A 175 -19.14 4.99 3.97
C GLY A 175 -17.73 5.30 4.43
N ASN A 176 -16.72 4.79 3.72
CA ASN A 176 -15.31 5.00 4.04
C ASN A 176 -14.45 4.81 2.80
N ILE A 177 -13.48 5.69 2.59
CA ILE A 177 -12.50 5.59 1.50
C ILE A 177 -11.25 4.84 1.98
N LEU A 178 -10.52 4.23 1.04
CA LEU A 178 -9.22 3.65 1.35
C LEU A 178 -8.12 4.43 0.64
N ILE A 179 -7.18 4.94 1.43
CA ILE A 179 -5.98 5.64 0.97
C ILE A 179 -4.78 4.86 1.49
N ASN A 180 -4.20 4.07 0.61
CA ASN A 180 -3.01 3.30 0.93
C ASN A 180 -1.82 3.87 0.17
N ALA A 181 -0.79 4.29 0.89
CA ALA A 181 0.43 4.87 0.35
C ALA A 181 1.57 3.86 0.36
N PHE A 182 2.32 3.79 -0.74
CA PHE A 182 3.49 2.94 -0.90
C PHE A 182 4.71 3.80 -1.21
N ALA A 183 5.83 3.48 -0.59
CA ALA A 183 7.12 4.08 -0.90
C ALA A 183 8.20 3.01 -1.10
N LEU A 184 9.15 3.33 -1.99
CA LEU A 184 10.35 2.53 -2.22
C LEU A 184 11.57 3.43 -2.22
N GLY A 185 12.59 3.03 -1.46
CA GLY A 185 13.90 3.65 -1.42
C GLY A 185 15.01 2.69 -1.83
N LEU A 186 16.16 3.24 -2.15
CA LEU A 186 17.37 2.48 -2.48
C LEU A 186 18.51 2.90 -1.54
N CYS A 187 19.28 1.93 -1.08
CA CYS A 187 20.50 2.10 -0.29
C CYS A 187 21.55 1.04 -0.69
N LYS A 188 22.72 1.09 -0.12
CA LYS A 188 23.65 -0.03 -0.20
C LYS A 188 23.19 -1.14 0.74
N SER A 189 23.40 -2.39 0.34
CA SER A 189 22.93 -3.55 1.08
C SER A 189 23.62 -3.75 2.44
N ASP A 190 24.77 -3.10 2.68
CA ASP A 190 25.52 -3.08 3.94
C ASP A 190 25.30 -1.79 4.77
N GLU A 191 24.52 -0.83 4.29
CA GLU A 191 24.23 0.46 4.95
C GLU A 191 22.76 0.56 5.37
N ILE A 192 22.23 -0.43 6.14
CA ILE A 192 20.86 -0.45 6.62
C ILE A 192 20.82 -0.06 8.10
N PHE A 193 19.89 0.81 8.46
CA PHE A 193 19.69 1.28 9.83
C PHE A 193 18.43 0.69 10.45
N TYR A 194 18.44 0.54 11.78
CA TYR A 194 17.38 -0.12 12.54
C TYR A 194 16.95 0.72 13.73
N GLY A 195 15.72 0.49 14.20
CA GLY A 195 15.16 1.13 15.38
C GLY A 195 15.69 0.50 16.67
N LYS A 196 16.93 0.87 17.10
CA LYS A 196 17.60 0.31 18.26
C LYS A 196 18.03 1.37 19.26
N ALA A 197 18.00 1.02 20.56
CA ALA A 197 18.53 1.83 21.65
C ALA A 197 19.43 0.98 22.54
N GLU A 198 20.66 0.75 22.11
CA GLU A 198 21.66 -0.07 22.81
C GLU A 198 22.76 0.78 23.45
N GLY A 199 23.39 0.24 24.49
CA GLY A 199 24.54 0.85 25.16
C GLY A 199 24.13 1.83 26.27
N VAL A 200 24.32 1.43 27.52
CA VAL A 200 23.99 2.24 28.69
C VAL A 200 24.73 3.58 28.68
N GLY A 201 23.99 4.66 28.86
CA GLY A 201 24.48 6.04 28.83
C GLY A 201 24.61 6.63 27.42
N ASN A 202 24.18 5.93 26.36
CA ASN A 202 24.04 6.52 25.05
C ASN A 202 22.89 7.53 25.05
N PRO A 203 23.10 8.74 24.50
CA PRO A 203 22.08 9.80 24.52
C PRO A 203 20.94 9.50 23.54
N VAL A 204 19.73 9.84 23.96
CA VAL A 204 18.52 9.80 23.19
C VAL A 204 18.19 11.21 22.72
N ILE A 205 18.13 11.40 21.39
CA ILE A 205 18.02 12.70 20.75
C ILE A 205 16.71 12.77 19.97
N TYR A 206 15.94 13.81 20.25
CA TYR A 206 14.78 14.23 19.44
C TYR A 206 15.28 15.12 18.31
N VAL A 207 14.78 14.90 17.07
CA VAL A 207 15.09 15.74 15.92
C VAL A 207 13.87 15.96 15.04
N GLY A 208 13.82 17.10 14.35
CA GLY A 208 12.77 17.43 13.38
C GLY A 208 11.88 18.58 13.81
N SER A 209 10.61 18.54 13.48
CA SER A 209 9.62 19.58 13.80
C SER A 209 9.28 19.59 15.29
N LYS A 210 8.83 20.74 15.80
CA LYS A 210 8.36 20.85 17.18
C LYS A 210 7.07 20.08 17.42
N THR A 211 6.94 19.48 18.59
CA THR A 211 5.72 18.79 19.01
C THR A 211 4.58 19.76 19.28
N GLY A 212 3.43 19.53 18.68
CA GLY A 212 2.17 20.22 18.91
C GLY A 212 1.08 19.29 19.44
N ARG A 213 -0.17 19.77 19.50
CA ARG A 213 -1.34 19.00 19.96
C ARG A 213 -2.06 18.28 18.81
N ASP A 214 -1.50 18.23 17.62
CA ASP A 214 -2.06 17.54 16.47
C ASP A 214 -1.94 16.02 16.62
N GLY A 215 -2.95 15.30 16.13
CA GLY A 215 -3.00 13.85 16.14
C GLY A 215 -3.19 13.20 17.52
N LEU A 216 -3.51 13.96 18.58
CA LEU A 216 -3.79 13.39 19.89
C LEU A 216 -4.94 12.37 19.83
N GLY A 217 -4.63 11.10 20.12
CA GLY A 217 -5.59 10.00 20.03
C GLY A 217 -5.80 9.45 18.60
N GLY A 218 -4.95 9.79 17.62
CA GLY A 218 -5.04 9.30 16.26
C GLY A 218 -5.01 7.78 16.13
N ALA A 219 -4.07 7.11 16.80
CA ALA A 219 -3.98 5.64 16.82
C ALA A 219 -5.22 4.99 17.45
N VAL A 220 -5.80 5.60 18.48
CA VAL A 220 -7.04 5.13 19.12
C VAL A 220 -8.24 5.36 18.21
N MET A 221 -8.30 6.49 17.50
CA MET A 221 -9.34 6.79 16.52
C MET A 221 -9.30 5.81 15.33
N ALA A 222 -8.13 5.47 14.84
CA ALA A 222 -7.95 4.49 13.77
C ALA A 222 -8.37 3.05 14.19
N SER A 223 -8.64 2.84 15.46
CA SER A 223 -9.12 1.58 16.05
C SER A 223 -10.62 1.64 16.43
N ASP A 224 -11.40 2.51 15.80
CA ASP A 224 -12.84 2.64 16.03
C ASP A 224 -13.60 2.86 14.71
N SER A 225 -14.89 2.43 14.70
CA SER A 225 -15.77 2.59 13.52
C SER A 225 -16.36 3.99 13.44
N PHE A 226 -16.65 4.45 12.22
CA PHE A 226 -17.34 5.73 12.03
C PHE A 226 -18.83 5.67 12.43
N ASN A 227 -19.27 6.74 13.09
CA ASN A 227 -20.68 7.01 13.40
C ASN A 227 -20.96 8.52 13.31
N ASP A 228 -22.23 8.92 13.45
CA ASP A 228 -22.62 10.33 13.37
C ASP A 228 -22.01 11.22 14.48
N GLU A 229 -21.63 10.63 15.63
CA GLU A 229 -21.02 11.35 16.76
C GLU A 229 -19.55 11.70 16.48
N ASN A 230 -18.87 10.92 15.64
CA ASN A 230 -17.44 11.09 15.32
C ASN A 230 -17.16 12.18 14.25
N LYS A 231 -18.18 12.91 13.79
CA LYS A 231 -18.01 14.00 12.79
C LYS A 231 -17.18 15.21 13.28
N SER A 232 -16.94 15.33 14.58
CA SER A 232 -16.16 16.42 15.20
C SER A 232 -14.66 16.15 15.34
N LEU A 233 -14.13 15.05 14.75
CA LEU A 233 -12.77 14.58 14.97
C LEU A 233 -11.67 15.27 14.14
N ARG A 234 -11.95 16.39 13.46
CA ARG A 234 -10.93 17.15 12.73
C ARG A 234 -9.65 17.47 13.53
N PRO A 235 -9.72 17.80 14.84
CA PRO A 235 -8.51 18.07 15.62
C PRO A 235 -7.58 16.85 15.80
N THR A 236 -8.07 15.63 15.55
CA THR A 236 -7.26 14.40 15.63
C THR A 236 -6.49 14.09 14.34
N VAL A 237 -6.74 14.83 13.25
CA VAL A 237 -6.02 14.67 11.99
C VAL A 237 -4.68 15.40 12.08
N GLN A 238 -3.62 14.70 11.71
CA GLN A 238 -2.28 15.29 11.65
C GLN A 238 -2.20 16.32 10.52
N VAL A 239 -1.29 17.29 10.68
CA VAL A 239 -0.95 18.27 9.65
C VAL A 239 0.49 18.06 9.22
N GLY A 240 0.71 17.78 7.93
CA GLY A 240 2.04 17.52 7.39
C GLY A 240 2.72 18.76 6.83
N ASP A 241 4.04 18.88 7.05
CA ASP A 241 4.93 19.87 6.43
C ASP A 241 5.97 19.14 5.55
N PRO A 242 5.68 18.94 4.25
CA PRO A 242 6.60 18.23 3.36
C PRO A 242 7.93 18.92 3.15
N PHE A 243 8.02 20.24 3.37
CA PHE A 243 9.28 20.96 3.31
C PHE A 243 10.17 20.61 4.52
N ALA A 244 9.62 20.61 5.72
CA ALA A 244 10.32 20.18 6.93
C ALA A 244 10.77 18.69 6.81
N GLU A 245 9.92 17.83 6.27
CA GLU A 245 10.28 16.42 6.04
C GLU A 245 11.38 16.26 4.99
N LYS A 246 11.40 17.11 3.95
CA LYS A 246 12.49 17.13 2.97
C LYS A 246 13.82 17.44 3.65
N LEU A 247 13.87 18.44 4.51
CA LEU A 247 15.06 18.78 5.26
C LEU A 247 15.46 17.65 6.21
N LEU A 248 14.48 17.04 6.87
CA LEU A 248 14.69 15.91 7.78
C LEU A 248 15.30 14.70 7.06
N MET A 249 14.78 14.34 5.89
CA MET A 249 15.32 13.25 5.08
C MET A 249 16.78 13.52 4.66
N GLU A 250 17.09 14.74 4.19
CA GLU A 250 18.47 15.07 3.78
C GLU A 250 19.43 15.10 4.97
N ALA A 251 18.98 15.57 6.15
CA ALA A 251 19.76 15.52 7.38
C ALA A 251 20.05 14.08 7.82
N CYS A 252 19.04 13.20 7.77
CA CYS A 252 19.21 11.77 8.06
C CYS A 252 20.20 11.12 7.07
N LEU A 253 20.06 11.37 5.77
CA LEU A 253 20.95 10.83 4.74
C LEU A 253 22.40 11.38 4.86
N GLU A 254 22.60 12.58 5.41
CA GLU A 254 23.93 13.08 5.78
C GLU A 254 24.48 12.35 7.01
N LEU A 255 23.63 12.15 8.04
CA LEU A 255 23.97 11.46 9.27
C LEU A 255 24.37 10.01 9.01
N PHE A 256 23.69 9.29 8.14
CA PHE A 256 23.95 7.89 7.81
C PHE A 256 25.33 7.64 7.19
N LYS A 257 25.97 8.67 6.65
CA LYS A 257 27.38 8.60 6.18
C LYS A 257 28.40 8.66 7.31
N LYS A 258 27.92 8.77 8.56
CA LYS A 258 28.74 8.91 9.75
C LYS A 258 28.47 7.78 10.72
N ASP A 259 29.49 7.35 11.44
CA ASP A 259 29.37 6.33 12.49
C ASP A 259 29.07 6.98 13.84
N TYR A 260 27.98 7.79 13.92
CA TYR A 260 27.61 8.56 15.11
C TYR A 260 26.42 8.01 15.88
N ILE A 261 25.64 7.08 15.28
CA ILE A 261 24.40 6.59 15.89
C ILE A 261 24.42 5.06 16.04
N ILE A 262 23.58 4.60 16.97
CA ILE A 262 23.28 3.18 17.22
C ILE A 262 22.01 2.81 16.46
N GLY A 263 21.00 3.68 16.51
CA GLY A 263 19.71 3.43 15.87
C GLY A 263 18.89 4.70 15.72
N ILE A 264 17.85 4.59 14.93
CA ILE A 264 16.93 5.68 14.62
C ILE A 264 15.55 5.12 14.37
N GLN A 265 14.51 5.84 14.79
CA GLN A 265 13.11 5.49 14.61
C GLN A 265 12.33 6.75 14.26
N ASP A 266 11.34 6.64 13.34
CA ASP A 266 10.40 7.72 13.11
C ASP A 266 9.35 7.82 14.23
N MET A 267 8.71 8.97 14.35
CA MET A 267 7.57 9.19 15.23
C MET A 267 6.30 9.20 14.38
N GLY A 268 5.77 8.02 14.09
CA GLY A 268 4.51 7.81 13.39
C GLY A 268 3.32 7.78 14.35
N ALA A 269 2.49 6.74 14.28
CA ALA A 269 1.39 6.52 15.21
C ALA A 269 1.87 6.45 16.65
N ALA A 270 1.12 7.07 17.56
CA ALA A 270 1.49 7.26 18.98
C ALA A 270 2.81 8.02 19.23
N GLY A 271 3.43 8.60 18.21
CA GLY A 271 4.51 9.57 18.28
C GLY A 271 5.72 9.15 19.10
N LEU A 272 6.06 9.93 20.15
CA LEU A 272 7.21 9.67 21.00
C LEU A 272 7.04 8.37 21.82
N THR A 273 5.80 7.98 22.12
CA THR A 273 5.51 6.73 22.82
C THR A 273 5.97 5.52 22.01
N SER A 274 5.45 5.33 20.78
CA SER A 274 5.81 4.16 19.98
C SER A 274 7.31 4.12 19.67
N SER A 275 7.89 5.23 19.21
CA SER A 275 9.31 5.26 18.84
C SER A 275 10.23 4.89 19.99
N SER A 276 10.00 5.43 21.20
CA SER A 276 10.88 5.18 22.35
C SER A 276 10.73 3.74 22.90
N PHE A 277 9.49 3.25 23.02
CA PHE A 277 9.24 1.89 23.52
C PHE A 277 9.69 0.82 22.55
N GLU A 278 9.52 1.03 21.23
CA GLU A 278 9.99 0.08 20.22
C GLU A 278 11.52 0.00 20.17
N MET A 279 12.22 1.14 20.14
CA MET A 279 13.68 1.14 20.14
C MET A 279 14.27 0.46 21.39
N ALA A 280 13.72 0.74 22.56
CA ALA A 280 14.19 0.15 23.79
C ALA A 280 13.79 -1.33 23.91
N GLY A 281 12.56 -1.68 23.50
CA GLY A 281 12.06 -3.06 23.51
C GLY A 281 12.88 -3.99 22.62
N ARG A 282 13.14 -3.61 21.35
CA ARG A 282 13.98 -4.38 20.41
C ARG A 282 15.39 -4.60 20.95
N SER A 283 15.89 -3.72 21.79
CA SER A 283 17.23 -3.79 22.38
C SER A 283 17.27 -4.43 23.78
N GLY A 284 16.11 -4.74 24.37
CA GLY A 284 16.04 -5.22 25.76
C GLY A 284 16.63 -4.24 26.78
N SER A 285 16.60 -2.93 26.46
CA SER A 285 17.16 -1.86 27.30
C SER A 285 16.08 -1.13 28.08
N GLY A 286 16.48 -0.22 28.98
CA GLY A 286 15.64 0.80 29.56
C GLY A 286 15.92 2.16 28.97
N MET A 287 15.08 3.13 29.25
CA MET A 287 15.29 4.51 28.78
C MET A 287 14.81 5.50 29.86
N LYS A 288 15.58 6.56 30.03
CA LYS A 288 15.22 7.69 30.87
C LYS A 288 15.02 8.90 29.99
N MET A 289 13.85 9.53 30.03
CA MET A 289 13.51 10.69 29.21
C MET A 289 13.11 11.90 30.06
N TYR A 290 13.51 13.07 29.62
CA TYR A 290 13.21 14.38 30.20
C TYR A 290 12.27 15.12 29.26
N LEU A 291 10.99 15.06 29.53
CA LEU A 291 9.94 15.54 28.63
C LEU A 291 9.89 17.07 28.51
N ASP A 292 10.36 17.78 29.52
CA ASP A 292 10.51 19.24 29.50
C ASP A 292 11.57 19.74 28.51
N ARG A 293 12.43 18.86 27.99
CA ARG A 293 13.42 19.16 26.94
C ARG A 293 12.90 18.91 25.52
N VAL A 294 11.76 18.29 25.36
CA VAL A 294 11.16 18.06 24.04
C VAL A 294 10.79 19.40 23.41
N PRO A 295 11.23 19.72 22.19
CA PRO A 295 10.84 20.96 21.52
C PRO A 295 9.32 21.06 21.33
N MET A 296 8.71 22.08 21.92
CA MET A 296 7.26 22.31 21.91
C MET A 296 6.90 23.44 20.95
N ARG A 297 5.87 23.25 20.14
CA ARG A 297 5.28 24.28 19.29
C ARG A 297 4.29 25.16 20.08
N GLU A 298 3.67 24.59 21.09
CA GLU A 298 2.63 25.23 21.87
C GLU A 298 3.03 25.37 23.35
N VAL A 299 2.66 26.50 23.95
CA VAL A 299 2.95 26.74 25.38
C VAL A 299 2.01 25.91 26.26
N GLY A 300 2.55 25.41 27.38
CA GLY A 300 1.75 24.70 28.39
C GLY A 300 1.34 23.28 28.00
N MET A 301 2.09 22.62 27.14
CA MET A 301 1.91 21.19 26.88
C MET A 301 2.26 20.36 28.12
N THR A 302 1.50 19.31 28.33
CA THR A 302 1.65 18.35 29.43
C THR A 302 2.48 17.13 29.00
N PRO A 303 3.07 16.37 29.95
CA PRO A 303 3.72 15.08 29.64
C PRO A 303 2.84 14.12 28.82
N TYR A 304 1.55 14.08 29.11
CA TYR A 304 0.55 13.29 28.39
C TYR A 304 0.47 13.69 26.91
N GLU A 305 0.34 15.00 26.63
CA GLU A 305 0.28 15.51 25.26
C GLU A 305 1.59 15.30 24.50
N LEU A 306 2.74 15.44 25.17
CA LEU A 306 4.07 15.25 24.55
C LEU A 306 4.32 13.80 24.12
N MET A 307 3.93 12.84 24.98
CA MET A 307 4.12 11.42 24.68
C MET A 307 3.17 10.91 23.60
N LEU A 308 1.95 11.44 23.53
CA LEU A 308 0.86 10.93 22.68
C LEU A 308 0.57 11.77 21.44
N SER A 309 1.26 12.90 21.28
CA SER A 309 1.15 13.71 20.05
C SER A 309 1.69 12.95 18.85
N GLU A 310 0.95 12.99 17.75
CA GLU A 310 1.36 12.43 16.46
C GLU A 310 1.78 13.53 15.47
N SER A 311 2.32 14.65 15.96
CA SER A 311 2.94 15.67 15.10
C SER A 311 3.94 15.01 14.16
N GLN A 312 3.88 15.37 12.89
CA GLN A 312 4.65 14.77 11.83
C GLN A 312 6.11 15.27 11.80
N GLU A 313 6.92 14.73 10.93
CA GLU A 313 8.31 15.19 10.63
C GLU A 313 9.24 15.16 11.86
N ARG A 314 9.13 14.09 12.67
CA ARG A 314 9.94 13.91 13.88
C ARG A 314 10.60 12.54 13.89
N MET A 315 11.82 12.47 14.43
CA MET A 315 12.58 11.24 14.59
C MET A 315 13.20 11.16 15.99
N LEU A 316 13.39 9.92 16.48
CA LEU A 316 14.12 9.61 17.69
C LEU A 316 15.42 8.88 17.34
N ILE A 317 16.54 9.36 17.87
CA ILE A 317 17.87 8.83 17.58
C ILE A 317 18.53 8.38 18.88
N CYS A 318 19.09 7.16 18.88
CA CYS A 318 20.05 6.73 19.86
C CYS A 318 21.45 7.00 19.31
N ALA A 319 22.13 8.01 19.82
CA ALA A 319 23.47 8.36 19.38
C ALA A 319 24.54 7.64 20.22
N LYS A 320 25.73 7.47 19.64
CA LYS A 320 26.90 6.99 20.39
C LYS A 320 27.39 8.07 21.35
N LYS A 321 27.62 7.70 22.60
CA LYS A 321 28.16 8.62 23.64
C LYS A 321 29.40 9.34 23.16
N GLY A 322 29.41 10.67 23.29
CA GLY A 322 30.47 11.56 22.84
C GLY A 322 30.32 12.07 21.39
N TYR A 323 29.30 11.60 20.65
CA TYR A 323 28.96 12.10 19.31
C TYR A 323 27.70 12.94 19.27
N GLU A 324 27.01 13.13 20.41
CA GLU A 324 25.72 13.83 20.50
C GLU A 324 25.79 15.23 19.88
N GLN A 325 26.83 16.02 20.16
CA GLN A 325 26.95 17.38 19.59
C GLN A 325 27.12 17.36 18.07
N LYS A 326 27.79 16.37 17.52
CA LYS A 326 27.94 16.22 16.08
C LYS A 326 26.61 15.83 15.39
N VAL A 327 25.76 15.05 16.07
CA VAL A 327 24.41 14.76 15.61
C VAL A 327 23.56 16.04 15.62
N LEU A 328 23.54 16.78 16.74
CA LEU A 328 22.82 18.06 16.84
C LEU A 328 23.25 19.06 15.76
N GLU A 329 24.55 19.17 15.50
CA GLU A 329 25.10 20.08 14.46
C GLU A 329 24.59 19.75 13.06
N ILE A 330 24.44 18.46 12.71
CA ILE A 330 23.89 18.05 11.40
C ILE A 330 22.46 18.55 11.25
N PHE A 331 21.57 18.30 12.22
CA PHE A 331 20.18 18.72 12.12
C PHE A 331 20.00 20.24 12.15
N ARG A 332 20.74 20.93 13.01
CA ARG A 332 20.73 22.41 13.07
C ARG A 332 21.25 23.06 11.78
N LYS A 333 22.22 22.43 11.10
CA LYS A 333 22.66 22.87 9.76
C LYS A 333 21.51 22.85 8.73
N TRP A 334 20.58 21.91 8.89
CA TRP A 334 19.40 21.77 8.06
C TRP A 334 18.18 22.56 8.58
N ASP A 335 18.39 23.50 9.52
CA ASP A 335 17.35 24.33 10.13
C ASP A 335 16.26 23.53 10.86
N LEU A 336 16.66 22.41 11.48
CA LEU A 336 15.77 21.53 12.25
C LEU A 336 16.09 21.60 13.74
N ASP A 337 15.04 21.45 14.57
CA ASP A 337 15.24 21.29 16.01
C ASP A 337 15.95 19.96 16.30
N ALA A 338 16.87 19.99 17.28
CA ALA A 338 17.58 18.82 17.73
C ALA A 338 17.98 18.99 19.20
N GLU A 339 17.46 18.11 20.08
CA GLU A 339 17.68 18.20 21.53
C GLU A 339 17.92 16.83 22.16
N ILE A 340 18.84 16.79 23.15
CA ILE A 340 19.08 15.58 23.95
C ILE A 340 17.94 15.49 24.99
N ILE A 341 17.06 14.54 24.81
CA ILE A 341 15.89 14.36 25.68
C ILE A 341 16.00 13.17 26.62
N GLY A 342 17.09 12.40 26.57
CA GLY A 342 17.23 11.24 27.45
C GLY A 342 18.52 10.46 27.27
N GLU A 343 18.53 9.30 27.90
CA GLU A 343 19.64 8.34 27.84
C GLU A 343 19.14 6.90 27.95
N VAL A 344 19.88 5.98 27.36
CA VAL A 344 19.65 4.53 27.46
C VAL A 344 20.13 4.02 28.84
N THR A 345 19.34 3.15 29.45
CA THR A 345 19.66 2.52 30.75
C THR A 345 19.61 0.99 30.64
N SER A 346 20.06 0.30 31.68
CA SER A 346 19.97 -1.17 31.80
C SER A 346 18.75 -1.63 32.60
N SER A 347 17.82 -0.71 32.96
CA SER A 347 16.74 -1.01 33.90
C SER A 347 15.62 -1.86 33.30
N GLY A 348 15.47 -1.91 31.97
CA GLY A 348 14.31 -2.49 31.29
C GLY A 348 13.01 -1.70 31.52
N VAL A 349 13.11 -0.47 32.02
CA VAL A 349 12.00 0.40 32.37
C VAL A 349 12.11 1.72 31.63
N MET A 350 10.99 2.25 31.17
CA MET A 350 10.85 3.62 30.70
C MET A 350 10.56 4.52 31.88
N GLN A 351 11.47 5.45 32.15
CA GLN A 351 11.31 6.47 33.18
C GLN A 351 11.11 7.84 32.53
N LEU A 352 9.97 8.46 32.77
CA LEU A 352 9.56 9.75 32.22
C LEU A 352 9.65 10.83 33.30
N TYR A 353 10.47 11.84 33.05
CA TYR A 353 10.67 12.97 33.99
C TYR A 353 10.05 14.24 33.42
N TRP A 354 9.48 15.04 34.30
CA TRP A 354 8.96 16.38 34.03
C TRP A 354 9.46 17.35 35.11
N HIS A 355 10.30 18.29 34.71
CA HIS A 355 10.95 19.23 35.66
C HIS A 355 11.60 18.49 36.85
N ASP A 356 12.39 17.48 36.55
CA ASP A 356 13.11 16.62 37.53
C ASP A 356 12.19 15.73 38.44
N GLU A 357 10.87 15.79 38.30
CA GLU A 357 9.92 14.89 38.96
C GLU A 357 9.59 13.68 38.08
N LEU A 358 9.48 12.49 38.69
CA LEU A 358 9.09 11.27 37.99
C LEU A 358 7.59 11.34 37.66
N ALA A 359 7.28 11.55 36.36
CA ALA A 359 5.91 11.66 35.87
C ALA A 359 5.30 10.31 35.47
N GLY A 360 6.12 9.32 35.13
CA GLY A 360 5.67 7.96 34.77
C GLY A 360 6.81 6.96 34.76
N GLU A 361 6.46 5.69 35.11
CA GLU A 361 7.42 4.60 35.08
C GLU A 361 6.73 3.31 34.63
N ILE A 362 7.18 2.74 33.49
CA ILE A 362 6.54 1.61 32.82
C ILE A 362 7.61 0.59 32.40
N PRO A 363 7.43 -0.71 32.77
CA PRO A 363 8.26 -1.78 32.22
C PRO A 363 8.12 -1.87 30.68
N ILE A 364 9.24 -1.89 29.97
CA ILE A 364 9.25 -1.84 28.49
C ILE A 364 8.80 -3.16 27.87
N GLY A 365 9.35 -4.29 28.31
CA GLY A 365 9.06 -5.60 27.74
C GLY A 365 7.56 -5.93 27.69
N PRO A 366 6.83 -5.84 28.81
CA PRO A 366 5.38 -6.09 28.81
C PRO A 366 4.57 -5.17 27.89
N LEU A 367 5.00 -3.94 27.69
CA LEU A 367 4.28 -3.00 26.84
C LEU A 367 4.58 -3.22 25.35
N SER A 368 5.83 -3.50 25.00
CA SER A 368 6.26 -3.64 23.59
C SER A 368 6.03 -5.04 23.03
N GLU A 369 6.22 -6.10 23.84
CA GLU A 369 6.20 -7.49 23.38
C GLU A 369 4.95 -8.27 23.76
N ALA A 370 4.34 -7.93 24.90
CA ALA A 370 3.22 -8.66 25.49
C ALA A 370 1.87 -7.95 25.34
N ALA A 371 1.70 -7.15 24.29
CA ALA A 371 0.36 -6.65 23.97
C ALA A 371 -0.62 -7.82 23.82
N PRO A 372 -1.86 -7.70 24.35
CA PRO A 372 -2.83 -8.78 24.28
C PRO A 372 -3.03 -9.30 22.86
N VAL A 373 -2.98 -10.62 22.68
CA VAL A 373 -3.37 -11.27 21.42
C VAL A 373 -4.77 -11.80 21.59
N LEU A 374 -5.72 -11.19 20.89
CA LEU A 374 -7.13 -11.53 21.02
C LEU A 374 -7.51 -12.66 20.08
N ASP A 375 -8.16 -13.68 20.64
CA ASP A 375 -8.77 -14.75 19.83
C ASP A 375 -10.19 -14.35 19.47
N ARG A 376 -10.33 -13.52 18.43
CA ARG A 376 -11.63 -13.07 17.95
C ARG A 376 -12.42 -14.24 17.37
N PRO A 377 -13.73 -14.35 17.66
CA PRO A 377 -14.58 -15.35 17.05
C PRO A 377 -14.62 -15.16 15.52
N VAL A 378 -14.71 -16.28 14.79
CA VAL A 378 -14.80 -16.31 13.34
C VAL A 378 -16.06 -17.09 12.91
N ALA A 379 -16.82 -16.54 11.98
CA ALA A 379 -18.02 -17.19 11.43
C ALA A 379 -18.10 -16.92 9.93
N ARG A 380 -18.28 -17.98 9.13
CA ARG A 380 -18.43 -17.81 7.68
C ARG A 380 -19.69 -17.00 7.36
N PRO A 381 -19.59 -15.92 6.56
CA PRO A 381 -20.72 -15.09 6.21
C PRO A 381 -21.80 -15.88 5.44
N LYS A 382 -23.05 -15.71 5.84
CA LYS A 382 -24.18 -16.40 5.19
C LYS A 382 -24.41 -15.92 3.75
N TYR A 383 -24.15 -14.65 3.46
CA TYR A 383 -24.34 -14.08 2.12
C TYR A 383 -23.54 -14.83 1.04
N LEU A 384 -22.42 -15.47 1.39
CA LEU A 384 -21.60 -16.22 0.45
C LEU A 384 -22.35 -17.37 -0.22
N ASP A 385 -23.26 -18.03 0.50
CA ASP A 385 -24.11 -19.10 -0.07
C ASP A 385 -25.15 -18.54 -1.02
N GLU A 386 -25.66 -17.35 -0.73
CA GLU A 386 -26.65 -16.65 -1.56
C GLU A 386 -26.03 -16.19 -2.88
N ILE A 387 -24.89 -15.52 -2.82
CA ILE A 387 -24.22 -14.97 -4.01
C ILE A 387 -23.54 -16.04 -4.87
N ALA A 388 -23.14 -17.18 -4.30
CA ALA A 388 -22.46 -18.26 -5.04
C ALA A 388 -23.34 -18.84 -6.17
N ASN A 389 -24.65 -18.77 -6.04
CA ASN A 389 -25.62 -19.33 -7.00
C ASN A 389 -26.17 -18.28 -7.97
N LEU A 390 -25.72 -17.04 -7.91
CA LEU A 390 -26.15 -15.99 -8.83
C LEU A 390 -25.75 -16.35 -10.26
N LYS A 391 -26.72 -16.28 -11.17
CA LYS A 391 -26.50 -16.50 -12.60
C LYS A 391 -26.27 -15.14 -13.28
N ILE A 392 -25.23 -15.07 -14.07
CA ILE A 392 -24.90 -13.88 -14.84
C ILE A 392 -25.54 -14.05 -16.23
N PRO A 393 -26.49 -13.18 -16.62
CA PRO A 393 -27.12 -13.23 -17.92
C PRO A 393 -26.11 -13.06 -19.06
N ASN A 394 -26.42 -13.65 -20.23
CA ASN A 394 -25.58 -13.59 -21.43
C ASN A 394 -26.37 -12.96 -22.61
N SER A 395 -27.00 -11.82 -22.40
CA SER A 395 -28.03 -11.29 -23.32
C SER A 395 -27.74 -9.91 -23.90
N VAL A 396 -26.54 -9.37 -23.74
CA VAL A 396 -26.19 -8.04 -24.27
C VAL A 396 -25.27 -8.21 -25.47
N ASP A 397 -25.52 -7.47 -26.56
CA ASP A 397 -24.61 -7.47 -27.71
C ASP A 397 -23.24 -6.91 -27.33
N ASN A 398 -22.20 -7.41 -27.96
CA ASN A 398 -20.81 -7.09 -27.60
C ASN A 398 -20.48 -5.62 -27.76
N LYS A 399 -21.02 -4.93 -28.74
CA LYS A 399 -20.75 -3.51 -28.97
C LYS A 399 -21.32 -2.65 -27.84
N SER A 400 -22.58 -2.91 -27.43
CA SER A 400 -23.21 -2.22 -26.30
C SER A 400 -22.49 -2.51 -24.99
N ALA A 401 -22.10 -3.78 -24.74
CA ALA A 401 -21.33 -4.17 -23.58
C ALA A 401 -19.96 -3.47 -23.56
N PHE A 402 -19.25 -3.43 -24.69
CA PHE A 402 -17.95 -2.78 -24.82
C PHE A 402 -18.01 -1.30 -24.42
N PHE A 403 -18.91 -0.52 -25.00
CA PHE A 403 -19.01 0.90 -24.68
C PHE A 403 -19.48 1.16 -23.25
N LYS A 404 -20.33 0.31 -22.69
CA LYS A 404 -20.73 0.44 -21.30
C LYS A 404 -19.57 0.19 -20.35
N LEU A 405 -18.81 -0.88 -20.56
CA LEU A 405 -17.60 -1.19 -19.77
C LEU A 405 -16.52 -0.14 -19.94
N LEU A 406 -16.28 0.34 -21.17
CA LEU A 406 -15.27 1.35 -21.45
C LEU A 406 -15.51 2.67 -20.69
N LYS A 407 -16.77 3.00 -20.40
CA LYS A 407 -17.19 4.20 -19.66
C LYS A 407 -17.19 4.04 -18.13
N GLU A 408 -16.88 2.84 -17.61
CA GLU A 408 -16.82 2.67 -16.17
C GLU A 408 -15.64 3.45 -15.56
N PRO A 409 -15.84 4.20 -14.46
CA PRO A 409 -14.78 4.98 -13.83
C PRO A 409 -13.55 4.14 -13.48
N GLU A 410 -13.74 2.86 -13.15
CA GLU A 410 -12.67 1.91 -12.88
C GLU A 410 -11.80 1.65 -14.12
N VAL A 411 -12.38 1.64 -15.31
CA VAL A 411 -11.70 1.39 -16.59
C VAL A 411 -11.00 2.62 -17.13
N LEU A 412 -11.66 3.78 -17.04
CA LEU A 412 -11.21 5.04 -17.64
C LEU A 412 -9.79 5.45 -17.22
N ASN A 413 -9.11 6.17 -18.09
CA ASN A 413 -7.77 6.71 -17.83
C ASN A 413 -7.81 7.73 -16.69
N LYS A 414 -6.85 7.64 -15.79
CA LYS A 414 -6.76 8.44 -14.56
C LYS A 414 -5.85 9.67 -14.68
N SER A 415 -5.76 10.28 -15.88
CA SER A 415 -4.91 11.46 -16.10
C SER A 415 -5.19 12.59 -15.12
N PHE A 416 -6.46 12.83 -14.76
CA PHE A 416 -6.81 13.78 -13.72
C PHE A 416 -6.06 13.55 -12.40
N ILE A 417 -5.74 12.29 -12.07
CA ILE A 417 -5.00 11.93 -10.86
C ILE A 417 -3.51 12.12 -11.09
N TYR A 418 -2.93 11.37 -12.02
CA TYR A 418 -1.47 11.30 -12.15
C TYR A 418 -0.83 12.51 -12.80
N ASP A 419 -1.57 13.37 -13.52
CA ASP A 419 -1.04 14.65 -14.04
C ASP A 419 -0.75 15.67 -12.93
N GLN A 420 -1.24 15.45 -11.70
CA GLN A 420 -0.94 16.27 -10.52
C GLN A 420 0.37 15.86 -9.83
N TYR A 421 0.94 14.72 -10.21
CA TYR A 421 2.14 14.14 -9.61
C TYR A 421 3.37 14.40 -10.45
N ASP A 422 4.46 14.85 -9.82
CA ASP A 422 5.76 14.85 -10.48
C ASP A 422 6.25 13.40 -10.60
N ALA A 423 6.25 12.87 -11.80
CA ALA A 423 6.69 11.52 -12.08
C ALA A 423 8.15 11.45 -12.56
N ASN A 424 8.80 12.59 -12.84
CA ASN A 424 10.13 12.64 -13.46
C ASN A 424 11.23 13.14 -12.53
N ILE A 425 10.88 13.72 -11.39
CA ILE A 425 11.87 14.17 -10.42
C ILE A 425 12.83 13.02 -10.07
N GLN A 426 14.08 13.34 -9.77
CA GLN A 426 15.19 12.42 -9.61
C GLN A 426 15.61 11.66 -10.91
N THR A 427 14.88 11.76 -12.02
CA THR A 427 15.22 11.18 -13.34
C THR A 427 15.40 9.65 -13.39
N ASN A 428 14.73 8.91 -12.47
CA ASN A 428 14.83 7.45 -12.40
C ASN A 428 13.71 6.74 -13.18
N THR A 429 12.60 7.41 -13.45
CA THR A 429 11.38 6.81 -14.01
C THR A 429 11.60 6.32 -15.45
N ILE A 430 11.29 5.04 -15.70
CA ILE A 430 11.38 4.40 -17.01
C ILE A 430 10.02 4.44 -17.72
N LYS A 431 8.93 4.22 -16.97
CA LYS A 431 7.56 4.29 -17.47
C LYS A 431 6.81 5.41 -16.79
N GLN A 432 6.19 6.27 -17.57
CA GLN A 432 5.34 7.34 -17.06
C GLN A 432 4.03 6.78 -16.48
N PRO A 433 3.42 7.43 -15.49
CA PRO A 433 2.07 7.13 -15.07
C PRO A 433 1.09 7.12 -16.26
N GLY A 434 0.11 6.23 -16.20
CA GLY A 434 -0.82 6.01 -17.32
C GLY A 434 -0.34 5.05 -18.41
N CYS A 435 0.94 4.69 -18.41
CA CYS A 435 1.49 3.62 -19.24
C CYS A 435 1.22 2.26 -18.62
N LEU A 436 0.08 1.67 -18.75
CA LEU A 436 -0.38 0.38 -18.22
C LEU A 436 0.70 -0.57 -17.63
N GLY A 437 0.29 -1.55 -16.83
CA GLY A 437 1.19 -2.55 -16.24
C GLY A 437 1.97 -2.02 -15.03
N ALA A 438 3.16 -2.58 -14.79
CA ALA A 438 4.01 -2.19 -13.66
C ALA A 438 4.68 -0.84 -13.89
N ALA A 439 4.83 -0.04 -12.83
CA ALA A 439 5.75 1.09 -12.78
C ALA A 439 7.19 0.58 -12.72
N SER A 440 8.14 1.36 -13.24
CA SER A 440 9.55 0.95 -13.27
C SER A 440 10.49 2.13 -13.15
N ILE A 441 11.55 1.96 -12.36
CA ILE A 441 12.63 2.91 -12.18
C ILE A 441 13.98 2.26 -12.49
N ARG A 442 14.93 3.04 -12.97
CA ARG A 442 16.31 2.60 -13.08
C ARG A 442 17.05 2.69 -11.76
N VAL A 443 17.95 1.76 -11.53
CA VAL A 443 18.88 1.80 -10.39
C VAL A 443 20.16 2.49 -10.85
N LYS A 444 20.34 3.77 -10.49
CA LYS A 444 21.51 4.56 -10.91
C LYS A 444 22.81 3.90 -10.48
N GLY A 445 23.81 3.96 -11.36
CA GLY A 445 25.10 3.32 -11.14
C GLY A 445 25.17 1.84 -11.52
N THR A 446 24.04 1.25 -11.92
CA THR A 446 23.94 -0.14 -12.39
C THR A 446 23.25 -0.21 -13.75
N LYS A 447 23.11 -1.41 -14.32
CA LYS A 447 22.25 -1.65 -15.51
C LYS A 447 20.80 -1.96 -15.13
N LYS A 448 20.52 -2.20 -13.85
CA LYS A 448 19.25 -2.75 -13.36
C LYS A 448 18.10 -1.75 -13.33
N ALA A 449 16.90 -2.29 -13.32
CA ALA A 449 15.69 -1.56 -12.98
C ALA A 449 14.89 -2.32 -11.90
N VAL A 450 14.15 -1.57 -11.09
CA VAL A 450 13.15 -2.11 -10.17
C VAL A 450 11.78 -1.83 -10.75
N SER A 451 10.96 -2.87 -10.84
CA SER A 451 9.57 -2.78 -11.27
C SER A 451 8.63 -3.10 -10.10
N MET A 452 7.50 -2.40 -10.03
CA MET A 452 6.54 -2.56 -8.96
C MET A 452 5.10 -2.39 -9.46
N ALA A 453 4.17 -3.13 -8.87
CA ALA A 453 2.77 -3.07 -9.26
C ALA A 453 1.84 -3.27 -8.08
N ALA A 454 0.86 -2.39 -7.94
CA ALA A 454 -0.24 -2.53 -6.99
C ALA A 454 -1.39 -3.32 -7.62
N GLN A 455 -2.06 -4.16 -6.80
CA GLN A 455 -3.23 -4.92 -7.22
C GLN A 455 -4.12 -5.31 -6.05
N CYS A 456 -5.42 -5.06 -6.20
CA CYS A 456 -6.49 -5.70 -5.45
C CYS A 456 -7.81 -5.56 -6.23
N ASP A 457 -8.60 -6.62 -6.31
CA ASP A 457 -9.99 -6.57 -6.73
C ASP A 457 -10.91 -6.80 -5.52
N PRO A 458 -11.56 -5.74 -4.98
CA PRO A 458 -12.43 -5.86 -3.82
C PRO A 458 -13.66 -6.76 -4.06
N ARG A 459 -14.21 -6.80 -5.29
CA ARG A 459 -15.35 -7.66 -5.63
C ARG A 459 -14.97 -9.14 -5.57
N ALA A 460 -13.79 -9.49 -6.07
CA ALA A 460 -13.27 -10.87 -5.95
C ALA A 460 -13.10 -11.27 -4.49
N ASN A 461 -12.55 -10.38 -3.66
CA ASN A 461 -12.38 -10.62 -2.22
C ASN A 461 -13.72 -10.69 -1.46
N PHE A 462 -14.74 -9.96 -1.90
CA PHE A 462 -16.09 -10.07 -1.34
C PHE A 462 -16.74 -11.41 -1.68
N VAL A 463 -16.57 -11.91 -2.92
CA VAL A 463 -17.12 -13.18 -3.39
C VAL A 463 -16.41 -14.38 -2.79
N ASP A 464 -15.09 -14.32 -2.69
CA ASP A 464 -14.25 -15.34 -2.04
C ASP A 464 -12.97 -14.68 -1.50
N PRO A 465 -12.87 -14.41 -0.19
CA PRO A 465 -11.72 -13.73 0.39
C PRO A 465 -10.40 -14.47 0.19
N LYS A 466 -10.39 -15.81 0.22
CA LYS A 466 -9.18 -16.60 0.03
C LYS A 466 -8.69 -16.50 -1.42
N ILE A 467 -9.57 -16.81 -2.37
CA ILE A 467 -9.24 -16.78 -3.80
C ILE A 467 -8.94 -15.34 -4.25
N GLY A 468 -9.73 -14.37 -3.79
CA GLY A 468 -9.54 -12.95 -4.13
C GLY A 468 -8.17 -12.42 -3.70
N ALA A 469 -7.75 -12.74 -2.48
CA ALA A 469 -6.44 -12.35 -1.94
C ALA A 469 -5.27 -13.07 -2.67
N ALA A 470 -5.42 -14.37 -2.95
CA ALA A 470 -4.45 -15.11 -3.74
C ALA A 470 -4.28 -14.53 -5.16
N ARG A 471 -5.39 -14.13 -5.79
CA ARG A 471 -5.40 -13.44 -7.09
C ARG A 471 -4.73 -12.08 -7.03
N ALA A 472 -4.86 -11.32 -5.94
CA ALA A 472 -4.18 -10.06 -5.78
C ALA A 472 -2.66 -10.22 -5.82
N VAL A 473 -2.11 -11.21 -5.09
CA VAL A 473 -0.67 -11.55 -5.11
C VAL A 473 -0.23 -11.96 -6.51
N ALA A 474 -0.92 -12.92 -7.13
CA ALA A 474 -0.56 -13.46 -8.44
C ALA A 474 -0.65 -12.39 -9.55
N ALA A 475 -1.69 -11.55 -9.55
CA ALA A 475 -1.86 -10.51 -10.56
C ALA A 475 -0.87 -9.36 -10.40
N ALA A 476 -0.49 -8.97 -9.17
CA ALA A 476 0.57 -7.99 -8.92
C ALA A 476 1.92 -8.52 -9.46
N GLY A 477 2.26 -9.78 -9.15
CA GLY A 477 3.45 -10.45 -9.69
C GLY A 477 3.43 -10.57 -11.20
N ARG A 478 2.29 -10.91 -11.82
CA ARG A 478 2.14 -10.96 -13.28
C ARG A 478 2.39 -9.60 -13.92
N LYS A 479 1.83 -8.51 -13.37
CA LYS A 479 2.13 -7.16 -13.88
C LYS A 479 3.62 -6.84 -13.86
N VAL A 480 4.32 -7.23 -12.78
CA VAL A 480 5.78 -7.08 -12.68
C VAL A 480 6.49 -7.94 -13.73
N ALA A 481 6.11 -9.21 -13.89
CA ALA A 481 6.68 -10.10 -14.90
C ALA A 481 6.46 -9.59 -16.35
N MET A 482 5.31 -8.95 -16.62
CA MET A 482 5.03 -8.33 -17.92
C MET A 482 5.93 -7.13 -18.22
N SER A 483 6.67 -6.59 -17.25
CA SER A 483 7.74 -5.61 -17.51
C SER A 483 9.10 -6.25 -17.83
N GLY A 484 9.18 -7.59 -17.81
CA GLY A 484 10.41 -8.36 -17.91
C GLY A 484 11.19 -8.50 -16.60
N ALA A 485 10.64 -8.01 -15.48
CA ALA A 485 11.24 -8.13 -14.15
C ALA A 485 10.89 -9.47 -13.50
N VAL A 486 11.81 -10.01 -12.72
CA VAL A 486 11.56 -11.16 -11.84
C VAL A 486 10.88 -10.66 -10.56
N PRO A 487 9.62 -11.06 -10.27
CA PRO A 487 8.97 -10.74 -9.00
C PRO A 487 9.74 -11.38 -7.83
N LEU A 488 10.04 -10.59 -6.78
CA LEU A 488 10.89 -11.06 -5.68
C LEU A 488 10.18 -11.07 -4.32
N ALA A 489 9.38 -10.05 -4.01
CA ALA A 489 8.73 -9.93 -2.71
C ALA A 489 7.49 -9.05 -2.79
N ILE A 490 6.66 -9.14 -1.76
CA ILE A 490 5.48 -8.28 -1.62
C ILE A 490 5.52 -7.46 -0.33
N THR A 491 4.79 -6.35 -0.35
CA THR A 491 4.21 -5.69 0.83
C THR A 491 2.71 -5.67 0.68
N ASP A 492 1.99 -5.71 1.79
CA ASP A 492 0.53 -5.68 1.80
C ASP A 492 -0.03 -4.54 2.64
N CYS A 493 -1.28 -4.18 2.38
CA CYS A 493 -2.09 -3.34 3.25
C CYS A 493 -3.49 -3.96 3.35
N LEU A 494 -3.76 -4.57 4.49
CA LEU A 494 -4.94 -5.40 4.71
C LEU A 494 -6.08 -4.55 5.27
N ASN A 495 -7.00 -4.11 4.40
CA ASN A 495 -8.12 -3.26 4.78
C ASN A 495 -9.40 -4.08 4.94
N TYR A 496 -9.94 -4.13 6.16
CA TYR A 496 -11.14 -4.88 6.52
C TYR A 496 -12.02 -4.07 7.48
N GLY A 497 -13.25 -4.51 7.70
CA GLY A 497 -14.19 -3.89 8.61
C GLY A 497 -13.85 -4.11 10.09
N ASN A 498 -14.87 -4.01 10.95
CA ASN A 498 -14.73 -4.13 12.40
C ASN A 498 -14.37 -5.57 12.82
N PRO A 499 -13.24 -5.80 13.51
CA PRO A 499 -12.79 -7.13 13.93
C PRO A 499 -13.63 -7.75 15.05
N GLN A 500 -14.54 -7.00 15.66
CA GLN A 500 -15.51 -7.55 16.60
C GLN A 500 -16.64 -8.31 15.88
N ASN A 501 -16.81 -8.10 14.56
CA ASN A 501 -17.75 -8.87 13.76
C ASN A 501 -17.11 -10.21 13.34
N PRO A 502 -17.67 -11.37 13.76
CA PRO A 502 -17.11 -12.68 13.42
C PRO A 502 -17.00 -12.96 11.91
N GLU A 503 -17.91 -12.39 11.11
CA GLU A 503 -17.90 -12.56 9.65
C GLU A 503 -16.73 -11.79 9.02
N VAL A 504 -16.43 -10.58 9.51
CA VAL A 504 -15.25 -9.80 9.08
C VAL A 504 -13.95 -10.52 9.45
N MET A 505 -13.87 -11.08 10.65
CA MET A 505 -12.68 -11.85 11.06
C MET A 505 -12.52 -13.15 10.28
N TRP A 506 -13.60 -13.77 9.84
CA TRP A 506 -13.53 -14.90 8.94
C TRP A 506 -12.97 -14.46 7.56
N GLN A 507 -13.48 -13.35 7.00
CA GLN A 507 -12.95 -12.80 5.74
C GLN A 507 -11.45 -12.46 5.85
N PHE A 508 -11.03 -11.86 6.97
CA PHE A 508 -9.63 -11.55 7.23
C PHE A 508 -8.76 -12.80 7.29
N LYS A 509 -9.19 -13.82 8.05
CA LYS A 509 -8.51 -15.12 8.15
C LYS A 509 -8.33 -15.76 6.79
N GLU A 510 -9.41 -15.88 6.01
CA GLU A 510 -9.36 -16.50 4.68
C GLU A 510 -8.50 -15.68 3.70
N GLY A 511 -8.55 -14.35 3.76
CA GLY A 511 -7.66 -13.48 3.00
C GLY A 511 -6.18 -13.71 3.31
N CYS A 512 -5.83 -13.82 4.60
CA CYS A 512 -4.46 -14.17 5.02
C CYS A 512 -4.02 -15.55 4.51
N GLU A 513 -4.89 -16.57 4.56
CA GLU A 513 -4.57 -17.88 4.01
C GLU A 513 -4.35 -17.84 2.48
N GLY A 514 -5.13 -17.03 1.76
CA GLY A 514 -4.93 -16.83 0.31
C GLY A 514 -3.60 -16.16 -0.01
N ILE A 515 -3.22 -15.11 0.72
CA ILE A 515 -1.90 -14.44 0.56
C ILE A 515 -0.77 -15.43 0.85
N LYS A 516 -0.85 -16.15 1.98
CA LYS A 516 0.15 -17.13 2.39
C LYS A 516 0.35 -18.19 1.31
N GLU A 517 -0.72 -18.81 0.83
CA GLU A 517 -0.68 -19.83 -0.21
C GLU A 517 -0.01 -19.30 -1.49
N ALA A 518 -0.49 -18.16 -1.99
CA ALA A 518 0.05 -17.56 -3.20
C ALA A 518 1.53 -17.17 -3.07
N CYS A 519 1.93 -16.59 -1.93
CA CYS A 519 3.32 -16.21 -1.69
C CYS A 519 4.25 -17.45 -1.61
N CYS A 520 3.78 -18.55 -1.02
CA CYS A 520 4.53 -19.81 -1.00
C CYS A 520 4.68 -20.39 -2.42
N GLU A 521 3.57 -20.49 -3.17
CA GLU A 521 3.55 -21.11 -4.48
C GLU A 521 4.30 -20.28 -5.54
N LEU A 522 4.26 -18.96 -5.44
CA LEU A 522 4.91 -18.04 -6.37
C LEU A 522 6.30 -17.59 -5.91
N ASN A 523 6.74 -18.02 -4.72
CA ASN A 523 8.03 -17.66 -4.13
C ASN A 523 8.24 -16.14 -4.02
N THR A 524 7.22 -15.43 -3.51
CA THR A 524 7.21 -13.98 -3.30
C THR A 524 6.93 -13.66 -1.82
N PRO A 525 7.93 -13.77 -0.92
CA PRO A 525 7.72 -13.58 0.51
C PRO A 525 7.16 -12.19 0.85
N VAL A 526 6.42 -12.13 1.96
CA VAL A 526 5.94 -10.88 2.57
C VAL A 526 7.06 -10.26 3.38
N VAL A 527 7.55 -9.10 3.01
CA VAL A 527 8.69 -8.45 3.71
C VAL A 527 8.28 -7.28 4.57
N SER A 528 7.11 -6.71 4.33
CA SER A 528 6.50 -5.64 5.13
C SER A 528 5.00 -5.62 4.91
N GLY A 529 4.28 -4.85 5.71
CA GLY A 529 2.84 -4.68 5.53
C GLY A 529 2.22 -3.84 6.63
N ASN A 530 0.91 -3.65 6.52
CA ASN A 530 0.07 -2.93 7.47
C ASN A 530 -1.32 -3.56 7.52
N VAL A 531 -1.96 -3.52 8.67
CA VAL A 531 -3.36 -3.92 8.84
C VAL A 531 -4.20 -2.71 9.22
N SER A 532 -5.26 -2.47 8.46
CA SER A 532 -6.27 -1.45 8.71
C SER A 532 -7.61 -2.14 8.95
N LEU A 533 -8.05 -2.14 10.18
CA LEU A 533 -9.36 -2.64 10.61
C LEU A 533 -10.32 -1.48 10.89
N TYR A 534 -11.57 -1.78 11.24
CA TYR A 534 -12.63 -0.80 11.51
C TYR A 534 -12.98 0.09 10.30
N ASN A 535 -12.73 -0.37 9.06
CA ASN A 535 -13.17 0.35 7.87
C ASN A 535 -14.68 0.09 7.64
N ASP A 536 -15.49 0.63 8.52
CA ASP A 536 -16.95 0.54 8.48
C ASP A 536 -17.60 1.83 8.98
N THR A 537 -18.83 2.05 8.55
CA THR A 537 -19.65 3.19 8.95
C THR A 537 -21.06 2.69 9.19
N ASP A 538 -21.63 3.00 10.35
CA ASP A 538 -22.98 2.58 10.77
C ASP A 538 -23.20 1.05 10.63
N GLY A 539 -22.17 0.27 10.91
CA GLY A 539 -22.20 -1.20 10.85
C GLY A 539 -22.09 -1.79 9.43
N VAL A 540 -21.86 -0.96 8.41
CA VAL A 540 -21.61 -1.42 7.03
C VAL A 540 -20.13 -1.36 6.73
N SER A 541 -19.52 -2.53 6.56
CA SER A 541 -18.10 -2.66 6.24
C SER A 541 -17.82 -2.43 4.76
N VAL A 542 -16.64 -1.90 4.46
CA VAL A 542 -16.09 -1.93 3.08
C VAL A 542 -15.88 -3.37 2.63
N TYR A 543 -15.84 -3.60 1.31
CA TYR A 543 -15.41 -4.91 0.82
C TYR A 543 -13.98 -5.23 1.30
N PRO A 544 -13.67 -6.50 1.62
CA PRO A 544 -12.32 -6.92 1.96
C PRO A 544 -11.33 -6.47 0.89
N THR A 545 -10.33 -5.68 1.27
CA THR A 545 -9.40 -5.06 0.32
C THR A 545 -7.96 -5.26 0.77
N PRO A 546 -7.41 -6.48 0.63
CA PRO A 546 -5.98 -6.73 0.80
C PRO A 546 -5.22 -6.17 -0.41
N ALA A 547 -4.77 -4.92 -0.30
CA ALA A 547 -3.96 -4.29 -1.33
C ALA A 547 -2.54 -4.84 -1.31
N ILE A 548 -2.07 -5.36 -2.44
CA ILE A 548 -0.74 -5.99 -2.59
C ILE A 548 0.12 -5.13 -3.51
N VAL A 549 1.36 -4.88 -3.12
CA VAL A 549 2.39 -4.40 -4.04
C VAL A 549 3.50 -5.43 -4.17
N THR A 550 3.72 -5.91 -5.38
CA THR A 550 4.87 -6.75 -5.70
C THR A 550 6.01 -5.90 -6.23
N VAL A 551 7.22 -6.19 -5.76
CA VAL A 551 8.48 -5.58 -6.22
C VAL A 551 9.33 -6.66 -6.88
N GLY A 552 9.93 -6.32 -8.03
CA GLY A 552 10.80 -7.21 -8.78
C GLY A 552 11.92 -6.47 -9.50
N VAL A 553 12.87 -7.20 -10.06
CA VAL A 553 14.10 -6.68 -10.65
C VAL A 553 14.24 -7.09 -12.11
N ASN A 554 14.57 -6.12 -12.97
CA ASN A 554 15.10 -6.33 -14.32
C ASN A 554 16.62 -6.24 -14.25
N GLU A 555 17.33 -7.20 -14.82
CA GLU A 555 18.80 -7.17 -14.91
C GLU A 555 19.34 -6.09 -15.86
N ASP A 556 18.53 -5.69 -16.85
CA ASP A 556 18.85 -4.57 -17.74
C ASP A 556 17.63 -3.66 -17.92
N ALA A 557 17.78 -2.41 -17.51
CA ALA A 557 16.73 -1.38 -17.61
C ALA A 557 16.32 -1.10 -19.08
N ASN A 558 17.20 -1.35 -20.05
CA ASN A 558 16.89 -1.19 -21.46
C ASN A 558 15.94 -2.27 -21.99
N LEU A 559 15.87 -3.41 -21.30
CA LEU A 559 14.95 -4.52 -21.62
C LEU A 559 13.61 -4.39 -20.87
N ASN A 560 13.31 -3.25 -20.23
CA ASN A 560 12.02 -3.03 -19.59
C ASN A 560 10.89 -2.95 -20.61
N LEU A 561 10.05 -4.00 -20.68
CA LEU A 561 8.95 -4.12 -21.64
C LEU A 561 7.88 -3.05 -21.41
N LYS A 562 7.38 -2.51 -22.50
CA LYS A 562 6.20 -1.64 -22.51
C LYS A 562 4.92 -2.47 -22.40
N SER A 563 3.84 -1.83 -21.99
CA SER A 563 2.54 -2.50 -21.79
C SER A 563 1.47 -2.01 -22.78
N THR A 564 1.91 -1.35 -23.87
CA THR A 564 1.07 -0.82 -24.94
C THR A 564 1.68 -1.16 -26.31
N PHE A 565 0.94 -1.00 -27.39
CA PHE A 565 1.49 -1.18 -28.73
C PHE A 565 2.59 -0.15 -29.00
N LEU A 566 3.67 -0.54 -29.71
CA LEU A 566 4.79 0.34 -30.04
C LEU A 566 4.94 0.55 -31.53
N SER A 567 4.56 -0.43 -32.34
CA SER A 567 4.65 -0.39 -33.79
C SER A 567 3.43 -0.99 -34.46
N GLU A 568 3.20 -0.65 -35.72
CA GLU A 568 2.22 -1.29 -36.58
C GLU A 568 2.74 -2.62 -37.13
N GLY A 569 1.84 -3.55 -37.46
CA GLY A 569 2.18 -4.86 -38.02
C GLY A 569 2.74 -5.87 -37.00
N ARG A 570 2.72 -5.57 -35.71
CA ARG A 570 3.21 -6.50 -34.69
C ARG A 570 2.19 -7.60 -34.42
N ALA A 571 2.62 -8.86 -34.51
CA ALA A 571 1.78 -10.00 -34.13
C ALA A 571 1.40 -9.95 -32.67
N ILE A 572 0.12 -10.12 -32.39
CA ILE A 572 -0.47 -10.11 -31.04
C ILE A 572 -0.85 -11.53 -30.66
N TYR A 573 -0.35 -12.00 -29.52
CA TYR A 573 -0.66 -13.31 -28.97
C TYR A 573 -1.39 -13.13 -27.61
N LEU A 574 -2.40 -13.97 -27.39
CA LEU A 574 -3.05 -14.18 -26.10
C LEU A 574 -2.41 -15.40 -25.45
N LEU A 575 -1.98 -15.26 -24.20
CA LEU A 575 -1.45 -16.31 -23.34
C LEU A 575 -2.49 -16.71 -22.28
N GLY A 576 -2.53 -17.99 -21.96
CA GLY A 576 -3.44 -18.57 -20.96
C GLY A 576 -4.78 -19.00 -21.53
N ASP A 577 -5.66 -19.48 -20.63
CA ASP A 577 -6.96 -20.04 -20.98
C ASP A 577 -8.11 -19.06 -20.79
N THR A 578 -9.04 -19.03 -21.74
CA THR A 578 -10.31 -18.31 -21.63
C THR A 578 -11.42 -19.31 -21.30
N SER A 579 -12.01 -19.20 -20.14
CA SER A 579 -12.92 -20.20 -19.57
C SER A 579 -14.36 -19.71 -19.30
N GLY A 580 -14.63 -18.45 -19.66
CA GLY A 580 -15.96 -17.84 -19.44
C GLY A 580 -16.21 -17.49 -17.98
N GLU A 581 -15.21 -16.97 -17.27
CA GLU A 581 -15.34 -16.59 -15.87
C GLU A 581 -15.87 -15.16 -15.73
N PHE A 582 -17.09 -15.02 -15.26
CA PHE A 582 -17.77 -13.75 -15.01
C PHE A 582 -18.06 -13.49 -13.53
N ALA A 583 -17.71 -14.42 -12.64
CA ALA A 583 -17.87 -14.22 -11.20
C ALA A 583 -17.07 -13.00 -10.76
N ALA A 584 -17.66 -12.11 -9.95
CA ALA A 584 -17.11 -10.84 -9.48
C ALA A 584 -16.65 -9.86 -10.59
N SER A 585 -16.90 -10.16 -11.86
CA SER A 585 -16.38 -9.36 -12.99
C SER A 585 -17.07 -7.99 -13.10
N LEU A 586 -16.36 -7.05 -13.74
CA LEU A 586 -16.93 -5.76 -14.10
C LEU A 586 -18.11 -5.91 -15.09
N TYR A 587 -18.06 -6.93 -15.96
CA TYR A 587 -19.15 -7.27 -16.86
C TYR A 587 -20.46 -7.54 -16.10
N ALA A 588 -20.39 -8.42 -15.10
CA ALA A 588 -21.54 -8.76 -14.27
C ALA A 588 -22.06 -7.56 -13.46
N LYS A 589 -21.15 -6.81 -12.86
CA LYS A 589 -21.48 -5.62 -12.06
C LYS A 589 -22.08 -4.51 -12.92
N SER A 590 -21.43 -4.15 -14.02
CA SER A 590 -21.82 -2.99 -14.83
C SER A 590 -23.10 -3.23 -15.63
N LEU A 591 -23.26 -4.40 -16.23
CA LEU A 591 -24.41 -4.68 -17.09
C LEU A 591 -25.65 -5.15 -16.32
N PHE A 592 -25.47 -5.88 -15.23
CA PHE A 592 -26.56 -6.57 -14.52
C PHE A 592 -26.67 -6.23 -13.05
N ASN A 593 -25.75 -5.40 -12.52
CA ASN A 593 -25.64 -5.08 -11.08
C ASN A 593 -25.50 -6.33 -10.19
N VAL A 594 -24.75 -7.32 -10.67
CA VAL A 594 -24.51 -8.59 -9.97
C VAL A 594 -23.06 -8.63 -9.48
N VAL A 595 -22.87 -8.84 -8.18
CA VAL A 595 -21.60 -9.20 -7.56
C VAL A 595 -21.78 -10.56 -6.90
N GLY A 596 -21.22 -11.60 -7.50
CA GLY A 596 -21.40 -12.97 -7.05
C GLY A 596 -20.88 -13.99 -8.06
N GLY A 597 -21.29 -15.24 -7.89
CA GLY A 597 -20.81 -16.39 -8.65
C GLY A 597 -19.69 -17.11 -7.88
N LYS A 598 -19.04 -18.08 -8.53
CA LYS A 598 -17.92 -18.84 -7.97
C LYS A 598 -16.63 -18.50 -8.70
N LEU A 599 -15.65 -18.05 -7.98
CA LEU A 599 -14.30 -17.85 -8.50
C LEU A 599 -13.58 -19.20 -8.63
N LYS A 600 -12.74 -19.32 -9.64
CA LYS A 600 -11.79 -20.44 -9.77
C LYS A 600 -10.53 -20.15 -8.96
N GLU A 601 -9.98 -21.18 -8.37
CA GLU A 601 -8.66 -21.11 -7.73
C GLU A 601 -7.59 -20.70 -8.74
N VAL A 602 -6.48 -20.18 -8.22
CA VAL A 602 -5.32 -19.80 -9.02
C VAL A 602 -4.56 -21.09 -9.41
N ASP A 603 -4.39 -21.31 -10.69
CA ASP A 603 -3.41 -22.31 -11.18
C ASP A 603 -2.00 -21.69 -11.11
N TYR A 604 -1.34 -21.86 -9.98
CA TYR A 604 -0.02 -21.28 -9.73
C TYR A 604 1.04 -21.81 -10.70
N LYS A 605 0.89 -23.03 -11.20
CA LYS A 605 1.81 -23.59 -12.19
C LYS A 605 1.67 -22.86 -13.53
N ALA A 606 0.45 -22.67 -14.00
CA ALA A 606 0.17 -21.92 -15.22
C ALA A 606 0.57 -20.43 -15.07
N GLU A 607 0.29 -19.84 -13.92
CA GLU A 607 0.66 -18.46 -13.61
C GLU A 607 2.18 -18.25 -13.68
N ARG A 608 2.95 -19.11 -13.01
CA ARG A 608 4.41 -19.06 -13.01
C ARG A 608 4.99 -19.30 -14.41
N ALA A 609 4.44 -20.26 -15.14
CA ALA A 609 4.89 -20.55 -16.51
C ALA A 609 4.74 -19.32 -17.44
N ILE A 610 3.66 -18.54 -17.29
CA ILE A 610 3.48 -17.27 -18.04
C ILE A 610 4.54 -16.23 -17.63
N TRP A 611 4.84 -16.09 -16.33
CA TRP A 611 5.89 -15.16 -15.87
C TRP A 611 7.24 -15.54 -16.48
N GLU A 612 7.63 -16.80 -16.34
CA GLU A 612 8.91 -17.33 -16.82
C GLU A 612 9.05 -17.21 -18.35
N LEU A 613 7.99 -17.53 -19.09
CA LEU A 613 7.96 -17.35 -20.54
C LEU A 613 8.21 -15.92 -20.95
N VAL A 614 7.48 -14.95 -20.35
CA VAL A 614 7.60 -13.54 -20.74
C VAL A 614 8.97 -12.98 -20.36
N ILE A 615 9.48 -13.33 -19.19
CA ILE A 615 10.82 -12.89 -18.74
C ILE A 615 11.90 -13.45 -19.67
N GLU A 616 11.84 -14.72 -20.03
CA GLU A 616 12.85 -15.35 -20.89
C GLU A 616 12.74 -14.84 -22.34
N ALA A 617 11.53 -14.75 -22.90
CA ALA A 617 11.32 -14.21 -24.23
C ALA A 617 11.77 -12.72 -24.33
N ASN A 618 11.67 -11.97 -23.23
CA ASN A 618 12.19 -10.61 -23.15
C ASN A 618 13.73 -10.57 -23.14
N LYS A 619 14.39 -11.44 -22.38
CA LYS A 619 15.85 -11.56 -22.39
C LYS A 619 16.39 -11.87 -23.79
N GLU A 620 15.70 -12.72 -24.52
CA GLU A 620 16.02 -13.05 -25.92
C GLU A 620 15.57 -11.96 -26.92
N GLN A 621 14.97 -10.86 -26.43
CA GLN A 621 14.45 -9.73 -27.23
C GLN A 621 13.41 -10.12 -28.31
N ILE A 622 12.69 -11.21 -28.07
CA ILE A 622 11.62 -11.73 -28.92
C ILE A 622 10.35 -10.88 -28.80
N LEU A 623 10.13 -10.27 -27.63
CA LEU A 623 8.94 -9.46 -27.36
C LEU A 623 9.18 -7.98 -27.65
N GLU A 624 8.10 -7.27 -27.98
CA GLU A 624 8.05 -5.81 -28.09
C GLU A 624 7.28 -5.18 -26.94
N PHE A 625 6.19 -5.82 -26.53
CA PHE A 625 5.35 -5.41 -25.40
C PHE A 625 4.73 -6.63 -24.72
N ALA A 626 4.32 -6.44 -23.47
CA ALA A 626 3.52 -7.40 -22.72
C ALA A 626 2.59 -6.69 -21.74
N ASN A 627 1.35 -7.17 -21.62
CA ASN A 627 0.37 -6.64 -20.67
C ASN A 627 -0.49 -7.77 -20.10
N SER A 628 -0.82 -7.67 -18.82
CA SER A 628 -1.75 -8.57 -18.13
C SER A 628 -3.18 -8.31 -18.60
N VAL A 629 -3.96 -9.36 -18.90
CA VAL A 629 -5.42 -9.25 -19.05
C VAL A 629 -6.04 -9.12 -17.67
N GLY A 630 -6.90 -8.14 -17.46
CA GLY A 630 -7.50 -7.84 -16.18
C GLY A 630 -8.98 -7.47 -16.30
N VAL A 631 -9.39 -6.50 -15.49
CA VAL A 631 -10.78 -6.02 -15.40
C VAL A 631 -11.37 -5.65 -16.79
N GLY A 632 -12.54 -6.21 -17.11
CA GLY A 632 -13.21 -6.05 -18.40
C GLY A 632 -12.68 -6.97 -19.51
N GLY A 633 -11.79 -7.91 -19.18
CA GLY A 633 -11.32 -8.96 -20.06
C GLY A 633 -10.41 -8.49 -21.19
N LEU A 634 -10.32 -9.32 -22.23
CA LEU A 634 -9.46 -9.09 -23.40
C LEU A 634 -9.85 -7.81 -24.15
N ALA A 635 -11.14 -7.57 -24.35
CA ALA A 635 -11.64 -6.42 -25.11
C ALA A 635 -11.21 -5.09 -24.49
N ILE A 636 -11.39 -4.92 -23.20
CA ILE A 636 -10.99 -3.70 -22.49
C ILE A 636 -9.47 -3.58 -22.39
N THR A 637 -8.75 -4.67 -22.21
CA THR A 637 -7.28 -4.67 -22.20
C THR A 637 -6.72 -4.15 -23.53
N LEU A 638 -7.15 -4.70 -24.67
CA LEU A 638 -6.71 -4.27 -25.99
C LEU A 638 -7.13 -2.82 -26.29
N ALA A 639 -8.35 -2.41 -25.89
CA ALA A 639 -8.82 -1.04 -26.08
C ALA A 639 -7.97 -0.01 -25.32
N LYS A 640 -7.58 -0.31 -24.07
CA LYS A 640 -6.66 0.52 -23.27
C LYS A 640 -5.30 0.64 -23.96
N MET A 641 -4.74 -0.49 -24.42
CA MET A 641 -3.44 -0.51 -25.12
C MET A 641 -3.48 0.33 -26.39
N ALA A 642 -4.51 0.15 -27.22
CA ALA A 642 -4.70 0.92 -28.46
C ALA A 642 -4.91 2.41 -28.19
N SER A 643 -5.68 2.74 -27.15
CA SER A 643 -5.99 4.13 -26.79
C SER A 643 -4.75 4.91 -26.36
N ILE A 644 -3.87 4.32 -25.56
CA ILE A 644 -2.64 4.98 -25.07
C ILE A 644 -1.63 5.12 -26.21
N SER A 645 -1.41 4.07 -26.97
CA SER A 645 -0.43 4.08 -28.07
C SER A 645 -0.87 4.90 -29.30
N ASN A 646 -2.17 5.16 -29.45
CA ASN A 646 -2.76 5.69 -30.69
C ASN A 646 -2.47 4.80 -31.92
N ILE A 647 -2.33 3.51 -31.70
CA ILE A 647 -2.16 2.47 -32.70
C ILE A 647 -3.34 1.51 -32.57
N GLY A 648 -4.07 1.29 -33.66
CA GLY A 648 -5.19 0.37 -33.68
C GLY A 648 -4.78 -1.09 -33.54
N ALA A 649 -5.76 -1.96 -33.55
CA ALA A 649 -5.56 -3.39 -33.56
C ALA A 649 -6.66 -4.07 -34.41
N SER A 650 -6.30 -5.13 -35.10
CA SER A 650 -7.24 -6.02 -35.78
C SER A 650 -7.06 -7.42 -35.23
N CYS A 651 -7.99 -7.84 -34.38
CA CYS A 651 -7.94 -9.10 -33.67
C CYS A 651 -9.20 -9.93 -33.91
N GLU A 652 -9.05 -11.23 -33.95
CA GLU A 652 -10.13 -12.21 -34.02
C GLU A 652 -9.83 -13.37 -33.08
N VAL A 653 -10.79 -13.75 -32.25
CA VAL A 653 -10.71 -14.89 -31.34
C VAL A 653 -11.95 -15.77 -31.50
N LYS A 654 -11.76 -17.09 -31.35
CA LYS A 654 -12.85 -18.08 -31.45
C LYS A 654 -13.13 -18.71 -30.08
N PHE A 655 -13.81 -17.93 -29.24
CA PHE A 655 -14.24 -18.45 -27.94
C PHE A 655 -15.57 -19.21 -28.04
N LYS A 656 -15.88 -20.00 -27.01
CA LYS A 656 -17.09 -20.79 -26.93
C LYS A 656 -18.35 -19.92 -27.04
N GLU A 657 -18.33 -18.77 -26.38
CA GLU A 657 -19.39 -17.78 -26.41
C GLU A 657 -18.83 -16.43 -26.87
N PRO A 658 -19.59 -15.64 -27.65
CA PRO A 658 -19.08 -14.37 -28.19
C PRO A 658 -18.66 -13.36 -27.12
N ASN A 659 -19.35 -13.33 -25.97
CA ASN A 659 -19.07 -12.40 -24.86
C ASN A 659 -17.85 -12.78 -24.01
N PHE A 660 -17.19 -13.94 -24.26
CA PHE A 660 -15.98 -14.33 -23.55
C PHE A 660 -14.79 -13.39 -23.82
N ILE A 661 -14.93 -12.45 -24.76
CA ILE A 661 -13.99 -11.34 -24.90
C ILE A 661 -13.98 -10.39 -23.68
N PHE A 662 -15.03 -10.42 -22.84
CA PHE A 662 -15.16 -9.63 -21.60
C PHE A 662 -14.98 -10.47 -20.35
N ASP A 663 -14.73 -11.76 -20.46
CA ASP A 663 -14.55 -12.60 -19.28
C ASP A 663 -13.26 -12.22 -18.53
N GLU A 664 -13.24 -12.48 -17.25
CA GLU A 664 -12.08 -12.19 -16.39
C GLU A 664 -11.38 -13.48 -15.93
N SER A 665 -11.32 -14.48 -16.83
CA SER A 665 -10.51 -15.69 -16.60
C SER A 665 -9.10 -15.31 -16.18
N PHE A 666 -8.63 -15.94 -15.11
CA PHE A 666 -7.38 -15.58 -14.49
C PHE A 666 -6.17 -16.14 -15.27
N SER A 667 -4.95 -15.70 -14.94
CA SER A 667 -3.68 -16.16 -15.55
C SER A 667 -3.64 -15.97 -17.07
N ARG A 668 -3.92 -14.73 -17.54
CA ARG A 668 -3.84 -14.38 -18.97
C ARG A 668 -3.00 -13.13 -19.21
N ALA A 669 -2.33 -13.10 -20.36
CA ALA A 669 -1.56 -11.94 -20.83
C ALA A 669 -1.67 -11.75 -22.34
N VAL A 670 -1.43 -10.53 -22.80
CA VAL A 670 -1.29 -10.17 -24.22
C VAL A 670 0.15 -9.78 -24.48
N VAL A 671 0.78 -10.35 -25.50
CA VAL A 671 2.16 -10.06 -25.87
C VAL A 671 2.28 -9.70 -27.35
N GLY A 672 3.21 -8.78 -27.65
CA GLY A 672 3.59 -8.43 -29.01
C GLY A 672 4.89 -9.12 -29.40
N VAL A 673 4.85 -9.93 -30.45
CA VAL A 673 5.93 -10.84 -30.81
C VAL A 673 6.67 -10.34 -32.06
N LYS A 674 8.00 -10.26 -32.00
CA LYS A 674 8.89 -9.90 -33.12
C LYS A 674 9.30 -11.12 -33.95
N ASP A 675 9.54 -12.25 -33.29
CA ASP A 675 9.96 -13.53 -33.93
C ASP A 675 8.99 -14.63 -33.48
N GLU A 676 7.98 -14.84 -34.33
CA GLU A 676 6.88 -15.77 -34.04
C GLU A 676 7.37 -17.22 -33.82
N ALA A 677 8.26 -17.69 -34.69
CA ALA A 677 8.73 -19.09 -34.63
C ALA A 677 9.51 -19.37 -33.35
N LYS A 678 10.38 -18.45 -32.92
CA LYS A 678 11.09 -18.56 -31.65
C LYS A 678 10.14 -18.47 -30.46
N PHE A 679 9.17 -17.54 -30.51
CA PHE A 679 8.21 -17.38 -29.45
C PHE A 679 7.36 -18.63 -29.22
N GLU A 680 6.81 -19.21 -30.32
CA GLU A 680 5.97 -20.39 -30.24
C GLU A 680 6.75 -21.62 -29.72
N ALA A 681 8.01 -21.77 -30.14
CA ALA A 681 8.90 -22.81 -29.61
C ALA A 681 9.18 -22.62 -28.11
N LEU A 682 9.39 -21.37 -27.68
CA LEU A 682 9.63 -21.05 -26.27
C LEU A 682 8.36 -21.26 -25.44
N ALA A 683 7.21 -20.84 -25.91
CA ALA A 683 5.92 -21.02 -25.23
C ALA A 683 5.59 -22.52 -25.06
N ALA A 684 5.86 -23.33 -26.10
CA ALA A 684 5.71 -24.79 -26.01
C ALA A 684 6.67 -25.40 -24.96
N LYS A 685 7.92 -24.92 -24.89
CA LYS A 685 8.91 -25.36 -23.89
C LYS A 685 8.44 -25.09 -22.44
N PHE A 686 7.83 -23.92 -22.20
CA PHE A 686 7.27 -23.57 -20.87
C PHE A 686 5.87 -24.17 -20.63
N GLY A 687 5.28 -24.83 -21.62
CA GLY A 687 3.94 -25.41 -21.52
C GLY A 687 2.83 -24.37 -21.41
N VAL A 688 3.06 -23.15 -21.88
CA VAL A 688 2.09 -22.06 -21.87
C VAL A 688 1.18 -22.17 -23.08
N LYS A 689 -0.13 -22.17 -22.86
CA LYS A 689 -1.12 -22.08 -23.94
C LYS A 689 -1.07 -20.68 -24.56
N PHE A 690 -1.05 -20.64 -25.88
CA PHE A 690 -1.01 -19.39 -26.65
C PHE A 690 -1.89 -19.45 -27.89
N GLU A 691 -2.35 -18.29 -28.34
CA GLU A 691 -3.09 -18.12 -29.59
C GLU A 691 -2.68 -16.82 -30.23
N LYS A 692 -2.33 -16.85 -31.53
CA LYS A 692 -2.16 -15.62 -32.31
C LYS A 692 -3.54 -15.05 -32.61
N ILE A 693 -3.84 -13.87 -32.05
CA ILE A 693 -5.16 -13.26 -32.13
C ILE A 693 -5.26 -12.12 -33.16
N GLY A 694 -4.15 -11.65 -33.70
CA GLY A 694 -4.19 -10.54 -34.67
C GLY A 694 -2.91 -9.77 -34.78
N VAL A 695 -3.03 -8.53 -35.21
CA VAL A 695 -1.91 -7.59 -35.41
C VAL A 695 -2.27 -6.18 -34.94
N SER A 696 -1.26 -5.45 -34.46
CA SER A 696 -1.37 -4.02 -34.19
C SER A 696 -1.30 -3.20 -35.46
N GLY A 697 -2.02 -2.09 -35.54
CA GLY A 697 -1.91 -1.13 -36.63
C GLY A 697 -3.21 -0.45 -37.01
N GLY A 698 -3.08 0.57 -37.87
CA GLY A 698 -4.19 1.33 -38.39
C GLY A 698 -4.87 2.27 -37.39
N LYS A 699 -6.06 2.76 -37.77
CA LYS A 699 -6.85 3.74 -37.02
C LYS A 699 -8.21 3.19 -36.59
N ARG A 700 -8.34 1.89 -36.51
CA ARG A 700 -9.52 1.20 -35.99
C ARG A 700 -9.18 0.27 -34.86
N PHE A 701 -10.11 0.12 -33.96
CA PHE A 701 -10.11 -0.94 -32.95
C PHE A 701 -11.08 -2.03 -33.41
N LYS A 702 -10.53 -3.18 -33.78
CA LYS A 702 -11.31 -4.32 -34.24
C LYS A 702 -11.04 -5.56 -33.38
N LEU A 703 -12.09 -6.13 -32.81
CA LEU A 703 -12.07 -7.40 -32.10
C LEU A 703 -13.38 -8.13 -32.37
N ASN A 704 -13.34 -9.20 -33.17
CA ASN A 704 -14.53 -9.93 -33.64
C ASN A 704 -15.55 -8.99 -34.31
N ASP A 705 -16.76 -8.90 -33.76
CA ASP A 705 -17.87 -8.06 -34.21
C ASP A 705 -17.77 -6.57 -33.74
N ILE A 706 -16.85 -6.26 -32.86
CA ILE A 706 -16.55 -4.87 -32.50
C ILE A 706 -15.59 -4.29 -33.54
N ASP A 707 -16.03 -3.27 -34.26
CA ASP A 707 -15.21 -2.57 -35.26
C ASP A 707 -15.50 -1.06 -35.18
N GLU A 708 -14.67 -0.33 -34.43
CA GLU A 708 -14.89 1.06 -34.04
C GLU A 708 -13.75 1.97 -34.44
N SER A 709 -14.05 3.26 -34.61
CA SER A 709 -13.00 4.28 -34.77
C SER A 709 -12.10 4.31 -33.53
N LEU A 710 -10.80 4.23 -33.74
CA LEU A 710 -9.86 4.37 -32.61
C LEU A 710 -9.98 5.74 -31.93
N GLU A 711 -10.30 6.79 -32.70
CA GLU A 711 -10.48 8.14 -32.15
C GLU A 711 -11.65 8.17 -31.15
N ASP A 712 -12.79 7.56 -31.47
CA ASP A 712 -13.94 7.50 -30.57
C ASP A 712 -13.64 6.71 -29.30
N VAL A 713 -12.98 5.55 -29.43
CA VAL A 713 -12.56 4.73 -28.29
C VAL A 713 -11.59 5.50 -27.40
N ARG A 714 -10.62 6.21 -28.00
CA ARG A 714 -9.64 7.03 -27.28
C ARG A 714 -10.29 8.22 -26.57
N GLU A 715 -11.21 8.92 -27.23
CA GLU A 715 -11.88 10.06 -26.63
C GLU A 715 -12.61 9.66 -25.34
N ILE A 716 -13.37 8.56 -25.41
CA ILE A 716 -14.03 8.02 -24.22
C ILE A 716 -13.01 7.65 -23.14
N TYR A 717 -12.04 6.80 -23.49
CA TYR A 717 -11.10 6.27 -22.53
C TYR A 717 -10.25 7.37 -21.84
N LEU A 718 -9.75 8.34 -22.62
CA LEU A 718 -8.80 9.34 -22.11
C LEU A 718 -9.49 10.55 -21.46
N LYS A 719 -10.72 10.92 -21.83
CA LYS A 719 -11.31 12.21 -21.41
C LYS A 719 -12.49 12.09 -20.44
N GLU A 720 -13.23 10.98 -20.48
CA GLU A 720 -14.48 10.89 -19.70
C GLU A 720 -14.26 10.94 -18.19
N PHE A 721 -13.18 10.36 -17.65
CA PHE A 721 -12.88 10.42 -16.22
C PHE A 721 -12.74 11.86 -15.72
N ALA A 722 -11.96 12.67 -16.43
CA ALA A 722 -11.77 14.08 -16.06
C ALA A 722 -13.09 14.87 -16.11
N LYS A 723 -13.99 14.57 -17.07
CA LYS A 723 -15.32 15.19 -17.13
C LYS A 723 -16.18 14.82 -15.91
N ILE A 724 -16.15 13.55 -15.49
CA ILE A 724 -16.88 13.09 -14.30
C ILE A 724 -16.38 13.84 -13.05
N VAL A 725 -15.06 13.89 -12.84
CA VAL A 725 -14.47 14.46 -11.62
C VAL A 725 -14.56 15.99 -11.61
N LYS A 726 -14.43 16.66 -12.77
CA LYS A 726 -14.49 18.13 -12.90
C LYS A 726 -15.92 18.69 -12.95
N LYS A 727 -16.93 17.83 -12.92
CA LYS A 727 -18.32 18.28 -12.88
C LYS A 727 -18.48 19.26 -11.71
N GLU A 728 -18.95 20.47 -12.00
CA GLU A 728 -19.23 21.50 -10.99
C GLU A 728 -20.35 21.00 -10.08
N ASP A 729 -20.13 21.16 -8.79
CA ASP A 729 -21.06 20.71 -7.75
C ASP A 729 -21.99 21.82 -7.32
#